data_e05aa189926a8efda96b5a39d4521f28
#
_entry.id   e05aa189926a8efda96b5a39d4521f28
#
_cell.length_a   1.000
_cell.length_b   1.000
_cell.length_c   1.000
_cell.angle_alpha   90.00
_cell.angle_beta   90.00
_cell.angle_gamma   90.00
#
_symmetry.space_group_name_H-M   'P 1'
#
loop_
_entity.id
_entity.type
_entity.pdbx_description
1 polymer ?
#
loop_
_entity_poly.entity_id
_entity_poly.type
_entity_poly.pdbx_seq_one_letter_code
_entity_poly.pdbx_strand_id
1 'polypeptide(L)'
;MKVSAVASLIAVASFSSAEAQQAPLPSVNVEAPVARPKPQASRPTADQIRARDAMRRAARQQQQQQAAAPKSNLPPDRNPYSSPASDYKGERLQASGKFPEKLLNTPKTVTVLSKEILADKNSTSLKSAVLSTAGVTLGTGEGGNAFGDRFFIRGFDARNDVFIDGVRDAGVSVRENFFTEQVEILRGPNSSFAGRGTTGGAINIVTKQATTDSSFYNMDTTLGTDRTKRVVIDVNQKITPTFAARVGGLFQDAGVAGRDYVTDNRNGGFIATKWTPLDTVTLAANYIHNEVTGRPDFGVPYYRPSTLTAGAPFPEVGAPRNNWYGFVNRDFSRVGQDIGTLNAEVKITPDLTISDKVRVSRSTLNYIGTLPEGPTNINPPSGALVRANPQSRFQQTDVIANQLEATYKFNTGNFRHTVLAGLEVSQEKALINSYTGLTSEQQGLPFSGTGSLTGVSVFNPQFTDLPFGIPSLGRFPTNVKIDSASVYALDSVNYRDLVILNGGVRYDKYDVRVDGFGTVNGVANTPGSTAASSGMPNFNVGLTLKPVPYASFYAAYATSSNPVGAEFDGLSPQYGGLSAVTNGGANQIFGPEKNTSIEIGTKWELLDNRLLVTAALFQTEKENARESRNIANAAAATAECPYPAGTVGAVPCLSAGAAYRIRGIDLQAGGKLTDKWSIFGGIVLMQSEVTKSNIPPANTALFTSNVGLQLANTAHQSFSLLTKYQINDTWEIGGQAVYRSKIFGGTWLAANQGTELPSYWRFDAFAEAKLDKNWTAKVFVANIFDKLYYDALYQSATPFVLVGPGRSASIVLSGRF
;
A
#
# COMPACT_ATOMS: atom_id res chain seq x y z
N MET A 1 21.65 28.40 -1.87
CA MET A 1 20.23 28.62 -1.62
C MET A 1 19.74 29.70 -2.57
N LYS A 2 19.13 29.31 -3.68
CA LYS A 2 18.34 30.20 -4.54
C LYS A 2 17.04 29.47 -4.81
N VAL A 3 15.99 29.92 -4.17
CA VAL A 3 14.62 29.47 -4.40
C VAL A 3 14.12 30.24 -5.61
N SER A 4 13.98 29.56 -6.75
CA SER A 4 13.29 30.14 -7.91
C SER A 4 11.83 29.71 -7.80
N ALA A 5 10.96 30.67 -7.50
CA ALA A 5 9.53 30.50 -7.58
C ALA A 5 9.13 30.28 -9.03
N VAL A 6 8.57 29.11 -9.36
CA VAL A 6 7.90 28.86 -10.64
C VAL A 6 6.44 29.30 -10.47
N ALA A 7 6.15 30.50 -11.00
CA ALA A 7 4.79 30.95 -11.17
C ALA A 7 4.14 30.17 -12.31
N SER A 8 3.09 29.42 -12.02
CA SER A 8 2.28 28.74 -13.03
C SER A 8 1.47 29.80 -13.81
N LEU A 9 1.88 30.04 -15.06
CA LEU A 9 1.09 30.81 -16.02
C LEU A 9 -0.14 29.99 -16.43
N ILE A 10 -1.31 30.50 -16.11
CA ILE A 10 -2.58 30.04 -16.69
C ILE A 10 -2.62 30.59 -18.11
N ALA A 11 -2.33 29.74 -19.11
CA ALA A 11 -2.55 30.08 -20.51
C ALA A 11 -4.04 29.88 -20.83
N VAL A 12 -4.79 30.98 -20.92
CA VAL A 12 -6.12 31.01 -21.52
C VAL A 12 -5.93 30.95 -23.02
N ALA A 13 -6.21 29.79 -23.62
CA ALA A 13 -6.27 29.66 -25.07
C ALA A 13 -7.54 30.34 -25.59
N SER A 14 -7.38 31.52 -26.19
CA SER A 14 -8.42 32.16 -26.96
C SER A 14 -8.57 31.45 -28.32
N PHE A 15 -9.71 30.80 -28.52
CA PHE A 15 -10.10 30.29 -29.83
C PHE A 15 -10.53 31.46 -30.69
N SER A 16 -9.73 31.79 -31.71
CA SER A 16 -10.15 32.64 -32.79
C SER A 16 -11.00 31.83 -33.78
N SER A 17 -12.24 32.26 -33.98
CA SER A 17 -13.15 31.75 -35.00
C SER A 17 -12.58 32.04 -36.39
N ALA A 18 -12.29 30.98 -37.13
CA ALA A 18 -12.02 31.10 -38.58
C ALA A 18 -13.37 31.11 -39.32
N GLU A 19 -13.69 32.24 -39.96
CA GLU A 19 -14.78 32.36 -40.93
C GLU A 19 -14.47 31.52 -42.19
N ALA A 20 -15.25 30.48 -42.41
CA ALA A 20 -15.22 29.76 -43.69
C ALA A 20 -16.22 30.40 -44.64
N GLN A 21 -15.74 30.95 -45.75
CA GLN A 21 -16.57 31.40 -46.89
C GLN A 21 -17.37 30.22 -47.48
N GLN A 22 -18.70 30.29 -47.37
CA GLN A 22 -19.60 29.37 -48.06
C GLN A 22 -19.85 29.83 -49.48
N ALA A 23 -19.56 28.96 -50.45
CA ALA A 23 -20.04 29.09 -51.83
C ALA A 23 -21.54 28.65 -51.90
N PRO A 24 -22.39 29.32 -52.70
CA PRO A 24 -23.83 29.01 -52.74
C PRO A 24 -24.08 27.69 -53.49
N LEU A 25 -24.80 26.77 -52.85
CA LEU A 25 -25.35 25.58 -53.44
C LEU A 25 -26.68 25.89 -54.20
N PRO A 26 -27.01 25.18 -55.27
CA PRO A 26 -28.26 25.40 -56.03
C PRO A 26 -29.50 24.94 -55.25
N SER A 27 -30.58 25.74 -55.41
CA SER A 27 -31.87 25.56 -54.79
C SER A 27 -32.54 24.23 -55.18
N VAL A 28 -32.77 23.35 -54.15
CA VAL A 28 -33.64 22.18 -54.30
C VAL A 28 -35.01 22.52 -53.67
N ASN A 29 -36.03 22.57 -54.51
CA ASN A 29 -37.43 22.67 -54.09
C ASN A 29 -37.86 21.34 -53.47
N VAL A 30 -38.04 21.32 -52.15
CA VAL A 30 -38.71 20.19 -51.46
C VAL A 30 -40.04 20.68 -50.98
N GLU A 31 -41.12 20.13 -51.47
CA GLU A 31 -42.47 20.34 -50.95
C GLU A 31 -42.54 19.90 -49.48
N ALA A 32 -43.02 20.78 -48.65
CA ALA A 32 -43.13 20.56 -47.20
C ALA A 32 -44.19 19.47 -46.90
N PRO A 33 -43.85 18.47 -46.06
CA PRO A 33 -44.85 17.51 -45.58
C PRO A 33 -45.86 18.24 -44.68
N VAL A 34 -47.14 17.97 -44.89
CA VAL A 34 -48.27 18.47 -44.12
C VAL A 34 -48.03 18.18 -42.64
N ALA A 35 -47.97 19.24 -41.81
CA ALA A 35 -47.74 19.17 -40.37
C ALA A 35 -48.88 18.36 -39.71
N ARG A 36 -48.58 17.19 -39.15
CA ARG A 36 -49.48 16.52 -38.22
C ARG A 36 -49.62 17.40 -36.97
N PRO A 37 -50.82 17.59 -36.41
CA PRO A 37 -51.03 18.35 -35.18
C PRO A 37 -50.21 17.76 -34.04
N LYS A 38 -49.40 18.58 -33.38
CA LYS A 38 -48.70 18.16 -32.16
C LYS A 38 -49.74 17.71 -31.13
N PRO A 39 -49.50 16.57 -30.41
CA PRO A 39 -50.39 16.18 -29.33
C PRO A 39 -50.37 17.33 -28.30
N GLN A 40 -51.51 17.89 -27.99
CA GLN A 40 -51.67 18.86 -26.91
C GLN A 40 -51.30 18.15 -25.61
N ALA A 41 -50.24 18.63 -24.91
CA ALA A 41 -49.89 18.09 -23.59
C ALA A 41 -51.11 18.15 -22.70
N SER A 42 -51.62 17.00 -22.30
CA SER A 42 -52.75 16.93 -21.36
C SER A 42 -52.41 17.67 -20.09
N ARG A 43 -53.22 18.61 -19.67
CA ARG A 43 -53.04 19.27 -18.39
C ARG A 43 -53.03 18.21 -17.27
N PRO A 44 -52.05 18.24 -16.36
CA PRO A 44 -51.99 17.25 -15.25
C PRO A 44 -53.35 17.24 -14.52
N THR A 45 -53.85 16.03 -14.24
CA THR A 45 -55.07 15.88 -13.47
C THR A 45 -54.89 16.40 -12.03
N ALA A 46 -56.01 16.79 -11.38
CA ALA A 46 -55.93 17.25 -9.99
C ALA A 46 -55.22 16.26 -9.06
N ASP A 47 -55.31 14.96 -9.31
CA ASP A 47 -54.63 13.92 -8.53
C ASP A 47 -53.13 13.83 -8.83
N GLN A 48 -52.70 14.07 -10.05
CA GLN A 48 -51.29 14.16 -10.41
C GLN A 48 -50.64 15.41 -9.77
N ILE A 49 -51.36 16.52 -9.70
CA ILE A 49 -50.91 17.74 -8.97
C ILE A 49 -50.81 17.47 -7.48
N ARG A 50 -51.81 16.81 -6.87
CA ARG A 50 -51.77 16.42 -5.44
C ARG A 50 -50.67 15.46 -5.11
N ALA A 51 -50.41 14.44 -5.95
CA ALA A 51 -49.29 13.50 -5.78
C ALA A 51 -47.92 14.20 -5.88
N ARG A 52 -47.76 15.13 -6.83
CA ARG A 52 -46.53 15.92 -6.98
C ARG A 52 -46.30 16.87 -5.80
N ASP A 53 -47.37 17.50 -5.27
CA ASP A 53 -47.25 18.36 -4.11
C ASP A 53 -47.04 17.56 -2.81
N ALA A 54 -47.58 16.36 -2.70
CA ALA A 54 -47.29 15.43 -1.60
C ALA A 54 -45.82 14.97 -1.64
N MET A 55 -45.25 14.63 -2.79
CA MET A 55 -43.82 14.28 -2.96
C MET A 55 -42.93 15.47 -2.64
N ARG A 56 -43.28 16.70 -3.04
CA ARG A 56 -42.54 17.91 -2.69
C ARG A 56 -42.58 18.21 -1.20
N ARG A 57 -43.74 17.99 -0.51
CA ARG A 57 -43.85 18.12 0.93
C ARG A 57 -43.04 17.06 1.67
N ALA A 58 -43.09 15.82 1.22
CA ALA A 58 -42.27 14.73 1.79
C ALA A 58 -40.77 14.98 1.60
N ALA A 59 -40.32 15.46 0.43
CA ALA A 59 -38.93 15.83 0.18
C ALA A 59 -38.49 17.02 1.05
N ARG A 60 -39.36 18.06 1.26
CA ARG A 60 -39.06 19.16 2.17
C ARG A 60 -39.06 18.72 3.63
N GLN A 61 -39.93 17.80 4.03
CA GLN A 61 -39.91 17.22 5.37
C GLN A 61 -38.67 16.38 5.62
N GLN A 62 -38.22 15.60 4.63
CA GLN A 62 -36.92 14.89 4.70
C GLN A 62 -35.73 15.84 4.77
N GLN A 63 -35.73 16.93 3.99
CA GLN A 63 -34.68 17.97 4.09
C GLN A 63 -34.70 18.71 5.44
N GLN A 64 -35.90 19.01 5.98
CA GLN A 64 -36.03 19.61 7.31
C GLN A 64 -35.69 18.67 8.45
N GLN A 65 -35.98 17.36 8.32
CA GLN A 65 -35.53 16.33 9.26
C GLN A 65 -34.01 16.11 9.19
N GLN A 66 -33.40 16.25 8.02
CA GLN A 66 -31.94 16.23 7.88
C GLN A 66 -31.28 17.50 8.40
N ALA A 67 -31.94 18.67 8.30
CA ALA A 67 -31.45 19.93 8.84
C ALA A 67 -31.73 20.07 10.35
N ALA A 68 -32.73 19.36 10.89
CA ALA A 68 -33.10 19.30 12.30
C ALA A 68 -32.56 18.03 13.01
N ALA A 69 -31.59 17.31 12.38
CA ALA A 69 -30.90 16.24 13.08
C ALA A 69 -30.29 16.83 14.37
N PRO A 70 -30.56 16.23 15.55
CA PRO A 70 -29.94 16.67 16.79
C PRO A 70 -28.43 16.71 16.58
N LYS A 71 -27.77 17.75 17.09
CA LYS A 71 -26.30 17.80 17.14
C LYS A 71 -25.86 16.47 17.65
N SER A 72 -25.22 15.69 16.80
CA SER A 72 -24.87 14.31 17.10
C SER A 72 -24.02 14.33 18.37
N ASN A 73 -24.37 13.53 19.37
CA ASN A 73 -23.54 13.26 20.56
C ASN A 73 -22.28 12.45 20.21
N LEU A 74 -21.81 12.54 18.95
CA LEU A 74 -20.62 11.87 18.48
C LEU A 74 -19.38 12.66 18.93
N PRO A 75 -18.27 11.97 19.26
CA PRO A 75 -17.03 12.59 19.65
C PRO A 75 -16.56 13.61 18.62
N PRO A 76 -16.02 14.77 19.05
CA PRO A 76 -15.62 15.86 18.13
C PRO A 76 -14.43 15.47 17.25
N ASP A 77 -13.64 14.46 17.66
CA ASP A 77 -12.49 13.91 16.96
C ASP A 77 -12.80 12.65 16.13
N ARG A 78 -14.07 12.26 16.01
CA ARG A 78 -14.48 11.07 15.26
C ARG A 78 -14.00 11.12 13.81
N ASN A 79 -13.67 9.94 13.24
CA ASN A 79 -13.36 9.83 11.82
C ASN A 79 -14.55 10.30 10.96
N PRO A 80 -14.40 11.37 10.16
CA PRO A 80 -15.50 11.95 9.37
C PRO A 80 -15.95 11.02 8.23
N TYR A 81 -15.22 9.99 7.92
CA TYR A 81 -15.45 9.06 6.81
C TYR A 81 -16.10 7.74 7.25
N SER A 82 -16.20 7.52 8.55
CA SER A 82 -16.93 6.39 9.13
C SER A 82 -18.42 6.64 9.20
N SER A 83 -19.22 5.57 9.14
CA SER A 83 -20.68 5.66 9.26
C SER A 83 -21.09 6.24 10.62
N PRO A 84 -22.05 7.16 10.71
CA PRO A 84 -22.60 7.63 11.99
C PRO A 84 -23.12 6.50 12.89
N ALA A 85 -23.51 5.38 12.31
CA ALA A 85 -24.04 4.22 13.04
C ALA A 85 -22.95 3.32 13.67
N SER A 86 -21.70 3.38 13.16
CA SER A 86 -20.60 2.56 13.68
C SER A 86 -19.24 3.06 13.22
N ASP A 87 -18.31 3.24 14.14
CA ASP A 87 -16.92 3.61 13.85
C ASP A 87 -16.12 2.48 13.17
N TYR A 88 -16.63 1.24 13.24
CA TYR A 88 -16.06 0.06 12.57
C TYR A 88 -16.59 -0.12 11.14
N LYS A 89 -17.46 0.77 10.67
CA LYS A 89 -18.01 0.76 9.32
C LYS A 89 -17.56 1.99 8.54
N GLY A 90 -16.70 1.80 7.54
CA GLY A 90 -16.41 2.82 6.54
C GLY A 90 -17.66 3.11 5.69
N GLU A 91 -17.93 4.36 5.37
CA GLU A 91 -19.06 4.73 4.51
C GLU A 91 -18.60 5.16 3.11
N ARG A 92 -17.46 5.87 3.03
CA ARG A 92 -16.91 6.41 1.79
C ARG A 92 -15.41 6.24 1.73
N LEU A 93 -14.86 6.19 0.51
CA LEU A 93 -13.44 6.28 0.25
C LEU A 93 -13.04 7.75 0.09
N GLN A 94 -11.88 8.09 0.66
CA GLN A 94 -11.28 9.41 0.54
C GLN A 94 -9.99 9.40 -0.29
N ALA A 95 -9.75 8.32 -1.02
CA ALA A 95 -8.57 8.20 -1.88
C ALA A 95 -8.45 9.36 -2.87
N SER A 96 -9.58 9.80 -3.41
CA SER A 96 -9.74 10.99 -4.26
C SER A 96 -11.20 11.11 -4.68
N GLY A 97 -11.58 12.17 -5.43
CA GLY A 97 -12.87 12.27 -6.10
C GLY A 97 -13.18 11.16 -7.10
N LYS A 98 -12.22 10.29 -7.36
CA LYS A 98 -12.34 9.14 -8.28
C LYS A 98 -13.31 8.04 -7.79
N PHE A 99 -13.70 8.08 -6.51
CA PHE A 99 -14.71 7.18 -5.93
C PHE A 99 -15.89 7.99 -5.37
N PRO A 100 -16.78 8.52 -6.23
CA PRO A 100 -17.86 9.43 -5.79
C PRO A 100 -18.98 8.72 -5.05
N GLU A 101 -19.10 7.41 -5.19
CA GLU A 101 -20.19 6.61 -4.62
C GLU A 101 -19.84 6.12 -3.20
N LYS A 102 -20.89 5.77 -2.42
CA LYS A 102 -20.72 5.06 -1.14
C LYS A 102 -20.10 3.69 -1.36
N LEU A 103 -19.48 3.12 -0.31
CA LEU A 103 -18.89 1.76 -0.39
C LEU A 103 -19.90 0.70 -0.84
N LEU A 104 -21.16 0.81 -0.42
CA LEU A 104 -22.24 -0.08 -0.88
C LEU A 104 -22.40 -0.08 -2.40
N ASN A 105 -22.20 1.06 -3.03
CA ASN A 105 -22.40 1.28 -4.48
C ASN A 105 -21.13 1.06 -5.31
N THR A 106 -19.97 0.95 -4.68
CA THR A 106 -18.68 0.84 -5.36
C THR A 106 -18.46 -0.60 -5.82
N PRO A 107 -18.31 -0.88 -7.14
CA PRO A 107 -18.17 -2.23 -7.68
C PRO A 107 -16.74 -2.77 -7.51
N LYS A 108 -16.28 -2.88 -6.26
CA LYS A 108 -14.94 -3.32 -5.90
C LYS A 108 -14.87 -3.74 -4.44
N THR A 109 -14.03 -4.73 -4.16
CA THR A 109 -13.69 -5.08 -2.77
C THR A 109 -12.74 -4.04 -2.18
N VAL A 110 -13.14 -3.45 -1.06
CA VAL A 110 -12.34 -2.46 -0.31
C VAL A 110 -12.43 -2.76 1.17
N THR A 111 -11.28 -2.70 1.85
CA THR A 111 -11.18 -2.76 3.31
C THR A 111 -10.82 -1.37 3.83
N VAL A 112 -11.59 -0.84 4.77
CA VAL A 112 -11.33 0.48 5.41
C VAL A 112 -11.01 0.24 6.89
N LEU A 113 -9.80 0.61 7.29
CA LEU A 113 -9.33 0.59 8.68
C LEU A 113 -9.40 2.01 9.22
N SER A 114 -10.45 2.35 9.96
CA SER A 114 -10.58 3.64 10.64
C SER A 114 -9.54 3.78 11.75
N LYS A 115 -9.26 5.01 12.21
CA LYS A 115 -8.35 5.23 13.35
C LYS A 115 -8.81 4.53 14.61
N GLU A 116 -10.11 4.34 14.80
CA GLU A 116 -10.68 3.60 15.93
C GLU A 116 -10.35 2.10 15.83
N ILE A 117 -10.45 1.51 14.63
CA ILE A 117 -10.00 0.14 14.37
C ILE A 117 -8.49 0.03 14.59
N LEU A 118 -7.68 0.99 14.11
CA LEU A 118 -6.24 1.01 14.30
C LEU A 118 -5.87 1.10 15.79
N ALA A 119 -6.58 1.91 16.58
CA ALA A 119 -6.39 2.03 18.03
C ALA A 119 -6.76 0.76 18.79
N ASP A 120 -7.86 0.08 18.41
CA ASP A 120 -8.29 -1.16 19.04
C ASP A 120 -7.40 -2.36 18.64
N LYS A 121 -6.79 -2.33 17.47
CA LYS A 121 -5.72 -3.26 17.05
C LYS A 121 -4.36 -2.96 17.70
N ASN A 122 -4.20 -1.85 18.40
CA ASN A 122 -2.92 -1.30 18.85
C ASN A 122 -1.88 -1.19 17.71
N SER A 123 -2.34 -0.80 16.53
CA SER A 123 -1.50 -0.71 15.32
C SER A 123 -0.80 0.63 15.25
N THR A 124 0.51 0.65 15.48
CA THR A 124 1.33 1.87 15.46
C THR A 124 1.93 2.17 14.09
N SER A 125 1.94 1.20 13.17
CA SER A 125 2.50 1.35 11.82
C SER A 125 1.57 0.79 10.75
N LEU A 126 1.77 1.21 9.50
CA LEU A 126 1.07 0.63 8.35
C LEU A 126 1.28 -0.89 8.29
N LYS A 127 2.52 -1.35 8.52
CA LYS A 127 2.85 -2.78 8.57
C LYS A 127 1.94 -3.53 9.55
N SER A 128 1.83 -3.09 10.80
CA SER A 128 1.01 -3.77 11.82
C SER A 128 -0.48 -3.75 11.49
N ALA A 129 -0.99 -2.66 10.93
CA ALA A 129 -2.38 -2.52 10.52
C ALA A 129 -2.76 -3.50 9.39
N VAL A 130 -1.91 -3.58 8.36
CA VAL A 130 -2.20 -4.31 7.13
C VAL A 130 -1.96 -5.82 7.30
N LEU A 131 -0.91 -6.24 8.02
CA LEU A 131 -0.65 -7.66 8.30
C LEU A 131 -1.73 -8.35 9.13
N SER A 132 -2.46 -7.60 9.92
CA SER A 132 -3.62 -8.11 10.65
C SER A 132 -4.92 -8.07 9.83
N THR A 133 -4.83 -7.97 8.50
CA THR A 133 -5.96 -7.96 7.55
C THR A 133 -5.87 -9.18 6.63
N ALA A 134 -6.97 -9.90 6.46
CA ALA A 134 -7.01 -11.10 5.63
C ALA A 134 -6.62 -10.79 4.17
N GLY A 135 -5.89 -11.71 3.51
CA GLY A 135 -5.46 -11.58 2.12
C GLY A 135 -4.25 -10.68 1.88
N VAL A 136 -3.56 -10.27 2.95
CA VAL A 136 -2.30 -9.51 2.87
C VAL A 136 -1.18 -10.28 3.56
N THR A 137 -0.01 -10.33 2.93
CA THR A 137 1.22 -10.92 3.48
C THR A 137 2.37 -9.94 3.35
N LEU A 138 3.48 -10.21 4.01
CA LEU A 138 4.71 -9.41 3.94
C LEU A 138 5.74 -10.13 3.09
N GLY A 139 6.53 -9.39 2.31
CA GLY A 139 7.77 -9.84 1.71
C GLY A 139 8.98 -9.35 2.47
N THR A 140 10.12 -9.97 2.25
CA THR A 140 11.40 -9.42 2.65
C THR A 140 11.91 -8.49 1.57
N GLY A 141 12.76 -7.55 1.96
CA GLY A 141 13.50 -6.76 1.00
C GLY A 141 14.61 -7.57 0.34
N GLU A 142 15.02 -7.10 -0.82
CA GLU A 142 16.18 -7.60 -1.54
C GLU A 142 17.02 -6.44 -2.02
N GLY A 143 18.30 -6.69 -2.23
CA GLY A 143 19.21 -5.63 -2.61
C GLY A 143 19.20 -4.46 -1.62
N GLY A 144 19.00 -4.73 -0.33
CA GLY A 144 18.96 -3.74 0.71
C GLY A 144 17.58 -3.21 1.09
N ASN A 145 16.51 -3.82 0.63
CA ASN A 145 15.13 -3.35 0.82
C ASN A 145 14.38 -4.03 2.00
N ALA A 146 15.11 -4.59 2.96
CA ALA A 146 14.54 -5.37 4.05
C ALA A 146 13.62 -4.58 5.00
N PHE A 147 13.77 -3.28 5.08
CA PHE A 147 13.16 -2.45 6.14
C PHE A 147 12.02 -1.55 5.65
N GLY A 148 11.70 -1.56 4.36
CA GLY A 148 10.54 -0.87 3.84
C GLY A 148 9.24 -1.68 4.03
N ASP A 149 8.13 -1.01 3.90
CA ASP A 149 6.80 -1.62 3.87
C ASP A 149 6.60 -2.34 2.53
N ARG A 150 6.88 -3.65 2.50
CA ARG A 150 6.68 -4.49 1.31
C ARG A 150 5.52 -5.44 1.51
N PHE A 151 4.37 -5.09 0.97
CA PHE A 151 3.14 -5.87 1.07
C PHE A 151 2.88 -6.69 -0.19
N PHE A 152 2.26 -7.86 0.02
CA PHE A 152 1.61 -8.63 -1.04
C PHE A 152 0.10 -8.60 -0.80
N ILE A 153 -0.65 -8.06 -1.75
CA ILE A 153 -2.11 -8.02 -1.72
C ILE A 153 -2.63 -9.07 -2.69
N ARG A 154 -3.46 -9.99 -2.19
CA ARG A 154 -3.92 -11.14 -2.99
C ARG A 154 -2.76 -11.83 -3.73
N GLY A 155 -1.58 -11.95 -3.08
CA GLY A 155 -0.38 -12.64 -3.60
C GLY A 155 0.47 -11.86 -4.61
N PHE A 156 0.11 -10.64 -5.00
CA PHE A 156 0.93 -9.78 -5.85
C PHE A 156 1.66 -8.71 -5.03
N ASP A 157 2.91 -8.44 -5.38
CA ASP A 157 3.74 -7.40 -4.76
C ASP A 157 3.09 -6.02 -4.96
N ALA A 158 2.94 -5.28 -3.88
CA ALA A 158 2.32 -3.95 -3.82
C ALA A 158 3.23 -2.92 -3.12
N ARG A 159 4.56 -3.16 -3.10
CA ARG A 159 5.53 -2.28 -2.42
C ARG A 159 5.48 -0.83 -2.91
N ASN A 160 5.25 -0.63 -4.21
CA ASN A 160 5.17 0.68 -4.84
C ASN A 160 3.73 1.18 -5.01
N ASP A 161 2.75 0.47 -4.45
CA ASP A 161 1.32 0.75 -4.59
C ASP A 161 0.74 1.33 -3.30
N VAL A 162 1.57 2.06 -2.54
CA VAL A 162 1.17 2.83 -1.38
C VAL A 162 0.97 4.29 -1.80
N PHE A 163 -0.15 4.86 -1.34
CA PHE A 163 -0.57 6.23 -1.61
C PHE A 163 -0.84 6.95 -0.30
N ILE A 164 -0.63 8.24 -0.29
CA ILE A 164 -1.04 9.13 0.80
C ILE A 164 -1.97 10.19 0.20
N ASP A 165 -3.20 10.28 0.67
CA ASP A 165 -4.25 11.17 0.14
C ASP A 165 -4.41 11.09 -1.39
N GLY A 166 -4.28 9.87 -1.95
CA GLY A 166 -4.44 9.60 -3.37
C GLY A 166 -3.24 9.93 -4.26
N VAL A 167 -2.14 10.44 -3.71
CA VAL A 167 -0.87 10.65 -4.43
C VAL A 167 0.10 9.52 -4.07
N ARG A 168 0.79 8.95 -5.08
CA ARG A 168 1.76 7.87 -4.87
C ARG A 168 2.88 8.31 -3.91
N ASP A 169 3.14 7.48 -2.92
CA ASP A 169 4.25 7.62 -1.98
C ASP A 169 5.42 6.74 -2.47
N ALA A 170 6.20 7.30 -3.39
CA ALA A 170 7.32 6.62 -3.99
C ALA A 170 8.52 6.54 -3.01
N GLY A 171 9.32 5.50 -3.17
CA GLY A 171 10.51 5.25 -2.35
C GLY A 171 10.27 4.26 -1.21
N VAL A 172 11.35 3.88 -0.57
CA VAL A 172 11.34 2.93 0.55
C VAL A 172 11.08 3.67 1.85
N SER A 173 10.00 3.33 2.53
CA SER A 173 9.59 3.98 3.78
C SER A 173 9.03 2.98 4.78
N VAL A 174 9.10 3.32 6.06
CA VAL A 174 8.35 2.69 7.16
C VAL A 174 7.34 3.72 7.65
N ARG A 175 6.06 3.44 7.42
CA ARG A 175 4.98 4.40 7.62
C ARG A 175 4.35 4.23 8.98
N GLU A 176 4.25 5.32 9.71
CA GLU A 176 3.64 5.45 11.01
C GLU A 176 2.14 5.79 10.89
N ASN A 177 1.35 5.47 11.94
CA ASN A 177 -0.09 5.72 11.94
C ASN A 177 -0.52 6.96 12.76
N PHE A 178 0.39 7.70 13.43
CA PHE A 178 0.00 8.82 14.28
C PHE A 178 -0.68 9.96 13.52
N PHE A 179 -0.38 10.12 12.24
CA PHE A 179 -0.98 11.12 11.33
C PHE A 179 -2.13 10.56 10.47
N THR A 180 -2.54 9.31 10.69
CA THR A 180 -3.52 8.60 9.86
C THR A 180 -4.93 8.74 10.42
N GLU A 181 -5.91 9.11 9.58
CA GLU A 181 -7.34 9.09 9.88
C GLU A 181 -7.97 7.73 9.52
N GLN A 182 -7.58 7.16 8.37
CA GLN A 182 -7.94 5.79 7.97
C GLN A 182 -6.94 5.23 6.97
N VAL A 183 -6.89 3.89 6.87
CA VAL A 183 -6.17 3.16 5.82
C VAL A 183 -7.18 2.46 4.94
N GLU A 184 -7.07 2.65 3.63
CA GLU A 184 -7.93 2.05 2.62
C GLU A 184 -7.13 1.03 1.82
N ILE A 185 -7.59 -0.21 1.77
CA ILE A 185 -6.97 -1.28 0.99
C ILE A 185 -7.92 -1.62 -0.16
N LEU A 186 -7.57 -1.14 -1.35
CA LEU A 186 -8.31 -1.41 -2.59
C LEU A 186 -7.74 -2.68 -3.21
N ARG A 187 -8.57 -3.68 -3.45
CA ARG A 187 -8.11 -5.00 -3.93
C ARG A 187 -8.28 -5.15 -5.45
N GLY A 188 -7.33 -5.85 -6.08
CA GLY A 188 -7.27 -6.04 -7.53
C GLY A 188 -6.76 -4.82 -8.29
N PRO A 189 -6.56 -4.92 -9.62
CA PRO A 189 -6.03 -3.88 -10.49
C PRO A 189 -6.74 -2.53 -10.34
N ASN A 190 -5.96 -1.45 -10.35
CA ASN A 190 -6.43 -0.11 -10.02
C ASN A 190 -5.78 1.01 -10.85
N SER A 191 -5.08 0.70 -11.94
CA SER A 191 -4.31 1.71 -12.68
C SER A 191 -5.16 2.83 -13.26
N SER A 192 -6.43 2.58 -13.61
CA SER A 192 -7.34 3.65 -14.05
C SER A 192 -7.57 4.73 -12.98
N PHE A 193 -7.39 4.40 -11.70
CA PHE A 193 -7.50 5.35 -10.58
C PHE A 193 -6.13 5.80 -10.07
N ALA A 194 -5.15 4.88 -9.97
CA ALA A 194 -3.91 5.07 -9.25
C ALA A 194 -2.66 5.14 -10.15
N GLY A 195 -2.82 5.01 -11.47
CA GLY A 195 -1.71 4.96 -12.43
C GLY A 195 -0.98 3.62 -12.41
N ARG A 196 0.28 3.60 -12.82
CA ARG A 196 1.11 2.40 -12.98
C ARG A 196 1.09 1.47 -11.76
N GLY A 197 1.40 0.19 -11.93
CA GLY A 197 1.42 -0.82 -10.88
C GLY A 197 0.04 -1.34 -10.51
N THR A 198 -0.21 -1.51 -9.20
CA THR A 198 -1.52 -1.88 -8.63
C THR A 198 -2.10 -3.22 -9.12
N THR A 199 -1.24 -4.23 -9.33
CA THR A 199 -1.69 -5.57 -9.77
C THR A 199 -2.60 -6.24 -8.76
N GLY A 200 -2.13 -6.40 -7.53
CA GLY A 200 -2.88 -7.01 -6.42
C GLY A 200 -3.84 -6.04 -5.74
N GLY A 201 -3.54 -4.76 -5.85
CA GLY A 201 -4.30 -3.70 -5.22
C GLY A 201 -3.45 -2.48 -4.89
N ALA A 202 -4.03 -1.56 -4.13
CA ALA A 202 -3.37 -0.37 -3.63
C ALA A 202 -3.73 -0.14 -2.16
N ILE A 203 -2.82 0.47 -1.41
CA ILE A 203 -3.05 0.94 -0.05
C ILE A 203 -3.03 2.46 -0.07
N ASN A 204 -4.10 3.10 0.40
CA ASN A 204 -4.15 4.55 0.56
C ASN A 204 -4.23 4.93 2.03
N ILE A 205 -3.33 5.77 2.48
CA ILE A 205 -3.34 6.40 3.80
C ILE A 205 -4.07 7.72 3.67
N VAL A 206 -5.17 7.88 4.38
CA VAL A 206 -5.87 9.16 4.50
C VAL A 206 -5.33 9.87 5.73
N THR A 207 -4.76 11.06 5.54
CA THR A 207 -4.13 11.82 6.62
C THR A 207 -5.14 12.60 7.43
N LYS A 208 -4.80 12.88 8.70
CA LYS A 208 -5.56 13.76 9.58
C LYS A 208 -5.59 15.17 9.02
N GLN A 209 -6.79 15.71 8.82
CA GLN A 209 -7.02 17.06 8.30
C GLN A 209 -7.55 17.97 9.40
N ALA A 210 -7.28 19.30 9.28
CA ALA A 210 -7.91 20.29 10.15
C ALA A 210 -9.41 20.38 9.85
N THR A 211 -10.22 20.57 10.90
CA THR A 211 -11.68 20.80 10.78
C THR A 211 -12.11 22.10 11.43
N THR A 212 -13.03 22.80 10.76
CA THR A 212 -13.69 24.00 11.27
C THR A 212 -14.97 23.69 12.08
N ASP A 213 -15.31 22.39 12.25
CA ASP A 213 -16.52 21.98 12.94
C ASP A 213 -16.38 22.10 14.45
N SER A 214 -15.25 21.64 15.01
CA SER A 214 -14.98 21.61 16.46
C SER A 214 -13.51 21.78 16.78
N SER A 215 -13.19 22.17 18.00
CA SER A 215 -11.86 22.03 18.59
C SER A 215 -11.83 20.78 19.46
N PHE A 216 -10.66 20.09 19.48
CA PHE A 216 -10.41 18.94 20.35
C PHE A 216 -8.92 18.79 20.65
N TYR A 217 -8.60 18.16 21.77
CA TYR A 217 -7.24 17.98 22.26
C TYR A 217 -7.08 16.55 22.76
N ASN A 218 -6.31 15.74 22.06
CA ASN A 218 -6.13 14.32 22.33
C ASN A 218 -4.68 14.03 22.71
N MET A 219 -4.49 13.15 23.69
CA MET A 219 -3.18 12.64 24.10
C MET A 219 -3.32 11.16 24.42
N ASP A 220 -2.41 10.34 23.86
CA ASP A 220 -2.27 8.93 24.17
C ASP A 220 -0.85 8.65 24.70
N THR A 221 -0.74 8.03 25.88
CA THR A 221 0.52 7.62 26.49
C THR A 221 0.52 6.11 26.67
N THR A 222 1.52 5.44 26.12
CA THR A 222 1.68 3.98 26.17
C THR A 222 2.95 3.60 26.89
N LEU A 223 2.84 2.66 27.84
CA LEU A 223 3.96 1.99 28.49
C LEU A 223 3.86 0.48 28.26
N GLY A 224 4.93 -0.17 27.83
CA GLY A 224 4.93 -1.60 27.48
C GLY A 224 6.09 -2.41 28.06
N THR A 225 5.91 -3.72 28.09
CA THR A 225 6.88 -4.69 28.66
C THR A 225 8.16 -4.81 27.86
N ASP A 226 8.16 -4.47 26.58
CA ASP A 226 9.29 -4.40 25.64
C ASP A 226 10.00 -3.04 25.67
N ARG A 227 10.02 -2.39 26.81
CA ARG A 227 10.56 -1.04 27.08
C ARG A 227 9.85 0.05 26.31
N THR A 228 8.68 -0.22 25.77
CA THR A 228 7.90 0.77 25.02
C THR A 228 7.48 1.93 25.89
N LYS A 229 7.88 3.12 25.48
CA LYS A 229 7.41 4.43 25.96
C LYS A 229 6.97 5.20 24.74
N ARG A 230 5.67 5.44 24.59
CA ARG A 230 5.11 6.13 23.44
C ARG A 230 4.16 7.22 23.89
N VAL A 231 4.29 8.41 23.30
CA VAL A 231 3.37 9.53 23.49
C VAL A 231 2.94 10.03 22.13
N VAL A 232 1.63 10.19 21.93
CA VAL A 232 1.03 10.79 20.73
C VAL A 232 0.14 11.92 21.18
N ILE A 233 0.27 13.08 20.55
CA ILE A 233 -0.65 14.22 20.71
C ILE A 233 -1.33 14.53 19.38
N ASP A 234 -2.60 15.00 19.43
CA ASP A 234 -3.40 15.36 18.27
C ASP A 234 -4.38 16.45 18.68
N VAL A 235 -4.13 17.67 18.21
CA VAL A 235 -4.84 18.87 18.61
C VAL A 235 -5.40 19.55 17.39
N ASN A 236 -6.73 19.72 17.34
CA ASN A 236 -7.39 20.53 16.33
C ASN A 236 -7.95 21.79 16.97
N GLN A 237 -7.52 22.94 16.48
CA GLN A 237 -8.01 24.25 16.93
C GLN A 237 -8.81 24.93 15.82
N LYS A 238 -10.10 25.09 16.06
CA LYS A 238 -10.93 26.02 15.29
C LYS A 238 -10.59 27.44 15.69
N ILE A 239 -9.94 28.18 14.79
CA ILE A 239 -9.48 29.56 15.06
C ILE A 239 -10.59 30.56 14.71
N THR A 240 -11.21 30.33 13.53
CA THR A 240 -12.40 31.11 13.09
C THR A 240 -13.43 30.15 12.49
N PRO A 241 -14.67 30.61 12.17
CA PRO A 241 -15.61 29.76 11.43
C PRO A 241 -15.08 29.23 10.09
N THR A 242 -14.12 29.94 9.49
CA THR A 242 -13.55 29.61 8.15
C THR A 242 -12.12 29.11 8.18
N PHE A 243 -11.44 29.13 9.35
CA PHE A 243 -10.04 28.71 9.46
C PHE A 243 -9.80 27.84 10.67
N ALA A 244 -9.14 26.72 10.46
CA ALA A 244 -8.69 25.81 11.51
C ALA A 244 -7.27 25.34 11.24
N ALA A 245 -6.57 24.97 12.32
CA ALA A 245 -5.27 24.29 12.29
C ALA A 245 -5.32 23.04 13.16
N ARG A 246 -4.66 21.97 12.72
CA ARG A 246 -4.47 20.72 13.48
C ARG A 246 -3.00 20.41 13.53
N VAL A 247 -2.49 20.07 14.72
CA VAL A 247 -1.11 19.70 14.94
C VAL A 247 -1.05 18.38 15.69
N GLY A 248 -0.06 17.58 15.41
CA GLY A 248 0.19 16.35 16.13
C GLY A 248 1.66 16.05 16.27
N GLY A 249 1.99 15.22 17.25
CA GLY A 249 3.35 14.83 17.55
C GLY A 249 3.43 13.39 18.04
N LEU A 250 4.58 12.77 17.82
CA LEU A 250 4.91 11.41 18.22
C LEU A 250 6.30 11.37 18.82
N PHE A 251 6.42 10.67 19.94
CA PHE A 251 7.68 10.18 20.49
C PHE A 251 7.51 8.71 20.87
N GLN A 252 8.48 7.86 20.51
CA GLN A 252 8.56 6.46 20.92
C GLN A 252 10.00 6.03 21.14
N ASP A 253 10.25 5.36 22.28
CA ASP A 253 11.44 4.58 22.57
C ASP A 253 10.98 3.16 22.91
N ALA A 254 11.39 2.16 22.10
CA ALA A 254 10.90 0.79 22.23
C ALA A 254 11.94 -0.24 21.80
N GLY A 255 11.85 -1.43 22.39
CA GLY A 255 12.43 -2.66 21.86
C GLY A 255 11.41 -3.41 20.99
N VAL A 256 11.79 -4.60 20.52
CA VAL A 256 10.92 -5.54 19.85
C VAL A 256 10.76 -6.79 20.70
N ALA A 257 9.53 -7.11 21.10
CA ALA A 257 9.25 -8.24 21.98
C ALA A 257 9.78 -9.57 21.40
N GLY A 258 10.59 -10.29 22.18
CA GLY A 258 11.19 -11.56 21.78
C GLY A 258 12.37 -11.43 20.81
N ARG A 259 13.01 -10.25 20.69
CA ARG A 259 14.22 -10.05 19.87
C ARG A 259 15.28 -9.30 20.66
N ASP A 260 16.51 -9.86 20.75
CA ASP A 260 17.62 -9.23 21.44
C ASP A 260 18.18 -8.09 20.59
N TYR A 261 18.63 -7.02 21.25
CA TYR A 261 19.27 -5.85 20.64
C TYR A 261 18.44 -5.04 19.62
N VAL A 262 17.30 -5.55 19.14
CA VAL A 262 16.45 -4.86 18.18
C VAL A 262 15.70 -3.71 18.85
N THR A 263 15.75 -2.52 18.26
CA THR A 263 15.05 -1.32 18.75
C THR A 263 14.20 -0.71 17.65
N ASP A 264 13.11 -0.02 18.07
CA ASP A 264 12.13 0.62 17.19
C ASP A 264 11.75 1.98 17.78
N ASN A 265 12.62 2.98 17.57
CA ASN A 265 12.45 4.33 18.06
C ASN A 265 11.84 5.21 16.99
N ARG A 266 10.86 6.05 17.36
CA ARG A 266 10.12 6.84 16.39
C ARG A 266 9.86 8.24 16.89
N ASN A 267 10.04 9.21 16.01
CA ASN A 267 9.74 10.61 16.26
C ASN A 267 9.00 11.17 15.07
N GLY A 268 8.06 12.07 15.31
CA GLY A 268 7.35 12.69 14.20
C GLY A 268 6.46 13.83 14.64
N GLY A 269 6.00 14.57 13.64
CA GLY A 269 5.03 15.64 13.82
C GLY A 269 4.29 15.93 12.53
N PHE A 270 3.11 16.50 12.65
CA PHE A 270 2.37 17.04 11.52
C PHE A 270 1.70 18.36 11.86
N ILE A 271 1.51 19.17 10.83
CA ILE A 271 0.64 20.33 10.86
C ILE A 271 -0.28 20.28 9.65
N ALA A 272 -1.57 20.50 9.85
CA ALA A 272 -2.56 20.62 8.79
C ALA A 272 -3.36 21.89 9.02
N THR A 273 -3.70 22.60 7.94
CA THR A 273 -4.55 23.79 7.98
C THR A 273 -5.69 23.65 6.99
N LYS A 274 -6.83 24.23 7.30
CA LYS A 274 -7.98 24.35 6.41
C LYS A 274 -8.49 25.78 6.46
N TRP A 275 -8.64 26.38 5.29
CA TRP A 275 -9.17 27.72 5.14
C TRP A 275 -10.23 27.77 4.06
N THR A 276 -11.40 28.28 4.40
CA THR A 276 -12.54 28.49 3.48
C THR A 276 -12.83 29.98 3.36
N PRO A 277 -11.98 30.75 2.60
CA PRO A 277 -12.15 32.21 2.48
C PRO A 277 -13.51 32.61 1.87
N LEU A 278 -14.05 31.73 1.02
CA LEU A 278 -15.35 31.84 0.39
C LEU A 278 -16.05 30.48 0.47
N ASP A 279 -17.39 30.46 0.46
CA ASP A 279 -18.17 29.21 0.45
C ASP A 279 -17.85 28.30 -0.75
N THR A 280 -17.30 28.90 -1.81
CA THR A 280 -16.89 28.20 -3.04
C THR A 280 -15.42 27.81 -3.08
N VAL A 281 -14.59 28.25 -2.12
CA VAL A 281 -13.13 28.03 -2.14
C VAL A 281 -12.69 27.37 -0.84
N THR A 282 -12.04 26.22 -0.95
CA THR A 282 -11.38 25.54 0.17
C THR A 282 -9.90 25.38 -0.14
N LEU A 283 -9.05 25.86 0.76
CA LEU A 283 -7.61 25.68 0.72
C LEU A 283 -7.18 24.84 1.92
N ALA A 284 -6.36 23.82 1.67
CA ALA A 284 -5.77 22.99 2.71
C ALA A 284 -4.29 22.85 2.47
N ALA A 285 -3.50 22.93 3.54
CA ALA A 285 -2.07 22.67 3.50
C ALA A 285 -1.72 21.73 4.64
N ASN A 286 -0.87 20.74 4.37
CA ASN A 286 -0.32 19.90 5.39
C ASN A 286 1.19 19.66 5.19
N TYR A 287 1.87 19.43 6.31
CA TYR A 287 3.25 18.94 6.36
C TYR A 287 3.34 17.85 7.40
N ILE A 288 4.02 16.76 7.04
CA ILE A 288 4.24 15.59 7.88
C ILE A 288 5.74 15.33 7.91
N HIS A 289 6.30 15.15 9.11
CA HIS A 289 7.63 14.65 9.37
C HIS A 289 7.55 13.35 10.17
N ASN A 290 8.26 12.32 9.74
CA ASN A 290 8.35 11.04 10.44
C ASN A 290 9.77 10.50 10.35
N GLU A 291 10.35 10.10 11.49
CA GLU A 291 11.65 9.44 11.57
C GLU A 291 11.53 8.16 12.40
N VAL A 292 12.03 7.04 11.84
CA VAL A 292 12.14 5.75 12.51
C VAL A 292 13.61 5.37 12.58
N THR A 293 14.11 5.12 13.79
CA THR A 293 15.51 4.75 14.04
C THR A 293 15.58 3.47 14.85
N GLY A 294 16.62 2.67 14.64
CA GLY A 294 16.79 1.46 15.43
C GLY A 294 17.93 0.59 14.94
N ARG A 295 18.01 -0.62 15.50
CA ARG A 295 18.85 -1.69 14.98
C ARG A 295 18.01 -2.60 14.13
N PRO A 296 18.42 -2.84 12.87
CA PRO A 296 17.68 -3.65 11.93
C PRO A 296 17.69 -5.12 12.32
N ASP A 297 16.58 -5.80 12.05
CA ASP A 297 16.43 -7.24 12.27
C ASP A 297 16.19 -7.95 10.94
N PHE A 298 17.16 -8.72 10.48
CA PHE A 298 16.99 -9.63 9.34
C PHE A 298 16.49 -11.02 9.76
N GLY A 299 16.14 -11.19 11.04
CA GLY A 299 15.55 -12.42 11.56
C GLY A 299 16.55 -13.52 11.84
N VAL A 300 16.18 -14.75 11.53
CA VAL A 300 16.90 -15.97 11.85
C VAL A 300 17.22 -16.79 10.60
N PRO A 301 18.26 -17.62 10.60
CA PRO A 301 18.58 -18.48 9.47
C PRO A 301 17.55 -19.61 9.30
N TYR A 302 17.61 -20.28 8.15
CA TYR A 302 16.70 -21.33 7.75
C TYR A 302 17.44 -22.67 7.69
N TYR A 303 16.92 -23.68 8.40
CA TYR A 303 17.43 -25.05 8.41
C TYR A 303 16.87 -25.80 7.20
N ARG A 304 17.78 -26.33 6.37
CA ARG A 304 17.40 -27.15 5.21
C ARG A 304 18.42 -28.27 5.04
N PRO A 305 18.14 -29.46 5.57
CA PRO A 305 19.10 -30.59 5.57
C PRO A 305 19.30 -31.20 4.18
N SER A 306 18.34 -31.01 3.26
CA SER A 306 18.39 -31.56 1.90
C SER A 306 17.61 -30.68 0.93
N THR A 307 17.99 -30.67 -0.33
CA THR A 307 17.23 -30.01 -1.41
C THR A 307 15.91 -30.72 -1.73
N LEU A 308 15.76 -31.97 -1.30
CA LEU A 308 14.58 -32.82 -1.55
C LEU A 308 13.54 -32.77 -0.44
N THR A 309 13.90 -32.20 0.73
CA THR A 309 13.01 -32.10 1.89
C THR A 309 12.64 -30.66 2.18
N ALA A 310 11.42 -30.47 2.70
CA ALA A 310 11.04 -29.19 3.24
C ALA A 310 11.95 -28.82 4.43
N GLY A 311 12.42 -27.58 4.44
CA GLY A 311 13.17 -27.05 5.57
C GLY A 311 12.24 -26.37 6.58
N ALA A 312 12.83 -25.74 7.60
CA ALA A 312 12.15 -24.96 8.61
C ALA A 312 13.04 -23.82 9.12
N PRO A 313 12.49 -22.73 9.68
CA PRO A 313 13.28 -21.76 10.44
C PRO A 313 14.02 -22.43 11.59
N PHE A 314 15.26 -22.01 11.89
CA PHE A 314 16.07 -22.64 12.95
C PHE A 314 15.40 -22.65 14.34
N PRO A 315 14.54 -21.72 14.74
CA PRO A 315 13.81 -21.85 16.00
C PRO A 315 12.88 -23.07 16.07
N GLU A 316 12.41 -23.62 14.95
CA GLU A 316 11.63 -24.87 14.91
C GLU A 316 12.49 -26.12 15.20
N VAL A 317 13.81 -25.99 15.12
CA VAL A 317 14.77 -27.04 15.47
C VAL A 317 15.59 -26.72 16.72
N GLY A 318 15.09 -25.78 17.55
CA GLY A 318 15.59 -25.52 18.92
C GLY A 318 16.54 -24.34 19.07
N ALA A 319 16.85 -23.57 18.03
CA ALA A 319 17.61 -22.33 18.20
C ALA A 319 16.77 -21.27 18.95
N PRO A 320 17.36 -20.43 19.80
CA PRO A 320 16.63 -19.38 20.48
C PRO A 320 16.01 -18.37 19.49
N ARG A 321 14.69 -18.13 19.62
CA ARG A 321 13.95 -17.18 18.76
C ARG A 321 14.42 -15.73 18.89
N ASN A 322 14.99 -15.38 20.03
CA ASN A 322 15.46 -14.04 20.36
C ASN A 322 16.83 -13.71 19.78
N ASN A 323 17.59 -14.70 19.29
CA ASN A 323 18.91 -14.49 18.72
C ASN A 323 18.90 -13.44 17.63
N TRP A 324 19.79 -12.45 17.75
CA TRP A 324 20.08 -11.45 16.75
C TRP A 324 21.51 -11.64 16.24
N TYR A 325 21.72 -11.55 14.95
CA TYR A 325 23.00 -11.89 14.30
C TYR A 325 23.76 -10.65 13.82
N GLY A 326 23.33 -9.45 14.23
CA GLY A 326 23.96 -8.20 13.88
C GLY A 326 25.13 -7.83 14.78
N PHE A 327 25.73 -6.67 14.53
CA PHE A 327 26.84 -6.11 15.27
C PHE A 327 26.43 -4.76 15.87
N VAL A 328 26.44 -4.66 17.20
CA VAL A 328 25.95 -3.50 17.96
C VAL A 328 26.67 -2.21 17.58
N ASN A 329 27.97 -2.30 17.30
CA ASN A 329 28.84 -1.15 16.98
C ASN A 329 28.88 -0.81 15.47
N ARG A 330 28.16 -1.55 14.63
CA ARG A 330 28.12 -1.33 13.17
C ARG A 330 26.70 -1.12 12.66
N ASP A 331 25.74 -1.96 13.10
CA ASP A 331 24.44 -2.07 12.49
C ASP A 331 23.47 -0.99 13.01
N PHE A 332 22.86 -0.26 12.11
CA PHE A 332 21.87 0.77 12.42
C PHE A 332 20.85 0.86 11.27
N SER A 333 19.71 1.42 11.56
CA SER A 333 18.69 1.81 10.58
C SER A 333 18.13 3.17 10.92
N ARG A 334 18.01 4.03 9.91
CA ARG A 334 17.30 5.31 9.97
C ARG A 334 16.46 5.48 8.73
N VAL A 335 15.17 5.65 8.93
CA VAL A 335 14.19 5.93 7.86
C VAL A 335 13.54 7.25 8.17
N GLY A 336 13.58 8.20 7.22
CA GLY A 336 12.97 9.52 7.36
C GLY A 336 11.98 9.78 6.24
N GLN A 337 10.93 10.55 6.55
CA GLN A 337 9.94 10.96 5.56
C GLN A 337 9.44 12.38 5.86
N ASP A 338 9.51 13.25 4.87
CA ASP A 338 9.00 14.61 4.86
C ASP A 338 8.01 14.76 3.72
N ILE A 339 6.77 15.20 3.99
CA ILE A 339 5.70 15.33 3.01
C ILE A 339 4.99 16.66 3.18
N GLY A 340 5.10 17.53 2.17
CA GLY A 340 4.31 18.76 2.06
C GLY A 340 3.23 18.61 1.00
N THR A 341 1.98 18.96 1.31
CA THR A 341 0.85 18.92 0.37
C THR A 341 0.06 20.21 0.45
N LEU A 342 -0.23 20.79 -0.71
CA LEU A 342 -1.19 21.88 -0.87
C LEU A 342 -2.37 21.36 -1.69
N ASN A 343 -3.59 21.66 -1.27
CA ASN A 343 -4.81 21.29 -1.99
C ASN A 343 -5.73 22.53 -2.06
N ALA A 344 -6.16 22.87 -3.27
CA ALA A 344 -7.13 23.91 -3.55
C ALA A 344 -8.35 23.28 -4.21
N GLU A 345 -9.54 23.55 -3.66
CA GLU A 345 -10.80 23.14 -4.23
C GLU A 345 -11.65 24.38 -4.50
N VAL A 346 -12.14 24.51 -5.73
CA VAL A 346 -12.96 25.64 -6.17
C VAL A 346 -14.25 25.11 -6.79
N LYS A 347 -15.39 25.46 -6.21
CA LYS A 347 -16.72 25.21 -6.77
C LYS A 347 -17.05 26.32 -7.75
N ILE A 348 -16.84 26.09 -9.04
CA ILE A 348 -17.13 27.06 -10.12
C ILE A 348 -18.63 27.28 -10.26
N THR A 349 -19.38 26.18 -10.16
CA THR A 349 -20.83 26.15 -10.04
C THR A 349 -21.23 25.13 -8.98
N PRO A 350 -22.51 25.03 -8.56
CA PRO A 350 -22.96 23.97 -7.66
C PRO A 350 -22.63 22.55 -8.14
N ASP A 351 -22.50 22.39 -9.46
CA ASP A 351 -22.31 21.10 -10.11
C ASP A 351 -20.88 20.88 -10.62
N LEU A 352 -20.06 21.93 -10.76
CA LEU A 352 -18.67 21.87 -11.25
C LEU A 352 -17.68 22.26 -10.16
N THR A 353 -16.87 21.31 -9.75
CA THR A 353 -15.77 21.52 -8.82
C THR A 353 -14.42 21.25 -9.51
N ILE A 354 -13.48 22.15 -9.36
CA ILE A 354 -12.08 21.97 -9.78
C ILE A 354 -11.24 21.82 -8.52
N SER A 355 -10.38 20.82 -8.49
CA SER A 355 -9.39 20.61 -7.43
C SER A 355 -7.99 20.51 -8.00
N ASP A 356 -7.03 21.15 -7.35
CA ASP A 356 -5.62 21.08 -7.65
C ASP A 356 -4.83 20.69 -6.41
N LYS A 357 -4.01 19.65 -6.53
CA LYS A 357 -3.19 19.13 -5.46
C LYS A 357 -1.73 19.09 -5.87
N VAL A 358 -0.89 19.79 -5.12
CA VAL A 358 0.56 19.78 -5.28
C VAL A 358 1.19 19.06 -4.10
N ARG A 359 2.09 18.13 -4.36
CA ARG A 359 2.88 17.43 -3.35
C ARG A 359 4.36 17.55 -3.62
N VAL A 360 5.11 17.79 -2.55
CA VAL A 360 6.57 17.66 -2.51
C VAL A 360 6.90 16.72 -1.35
N SER A 361 7.68 15.68 -1.61
CA SER A 361 8.09 14.77 -0.55
C SER A 361 9.54 14.33 -0.70
N ARG A 362 10.16 14.01 0.43
CA ARG A 362 11.46 13.35 0.53
C ARG A 362 11.34 12.16 1.45
N SER A 363 11.84 11.00 1.00
CA SER A 363 12.04 9.84 1.86
C SER A 363 13.52 9.46 1.87
N THR A 364 14.01 9.02 3.03
CA THR A 364 15.38 8.55 3.21
C THR A 364 15.36 7.17 3.86
N LEU A 365 16.17 6.25 3.31
CA LEU A 365 16.49 4.97 3.94
C LEU A 365 18.01 4.91 4.10
N ASN A 366 18.48 4.76 5.32
CA ASN A 366 19.90 4.69 5.63
C ASN A 366 20.15 3.58 6.64
N TYR A 367 20.82 2.49 6.23
CA TYR A 367 21.10 1.40 7.15
C TYR A 367 22.37 0.63 6.80
N ILE A 368 22.90 -0.02 7.83
CA ILE A 368 23.79 -1.17 7.76
C ILE A 368 23.16 -2.25 8.62
N GLY A 369 23.04 -3.46 8.11
CA GLY A 369 22.51 -4.60 8.82
C GLY A 369 23.15 -5.90 8.41
N THR A 370 22.89 -6.97 9.13
CA THR A 370 23.56 -8.26 8.97
C THR A 370 22.56 -9.36 8.67
N LEU A 371 22.76 -10.06 7.55
CA LEU A 371 21.97 -11.21 7.14
C LEU A 371 22.61 -12.49 7.66
N PRO A 372 21.89 -13.37 8.37
CA PRO A 372 22.37 -14.69 8.77
C PRO A 372 22.17 -15.70 7.62
N GLU A 373 23.14 -15.79 6.72
CA GLU A 373 23.01 -16.56 5.48
C GLU A 373 23.86 -17.84 5.44
N GLY A 374 23.47 -18.77 4.55
CA GLY A 374 24.23 -19.94 4.17
C GLY A 374 24.65 -20.82 5.35
N PRO A 375 23.71 -21.40 6.12
CA PRO A 375 24.05 -22.24 7.25
C PRO A 375 24.86 -23.48 6.83
N THR A 376 25.92 -23.78 7.60
CA THR A 376 26.81 -24.92 7.45
C THR A 376 26.83 -25.73 8.73
N ASN A 377 27.42 -26.91 8.75
CA ASN A 377 27.48 -27.81 9.92
C ASN A 377 26.11 -28.07 10.53
N ILE A 378 25.10 -28.26 9.69
CA ILE A 378 23.69 -28.31 10.11
C ILE A 378 23.28 -29.68 10.69
N ASN A 379 24.14 -30.65 10.70
CA ASN A 379 23.90 -31.99 11.25
C ASN A 379 24.97 -32.34 12.30
N PRO A 380 24.64 -32.29 13.62
CA PRO A 380 23.34 -31.93 14.20
C PRO A 380 23.05 -30.41 14.08
N PRO A 381 21.78 -29.99 14.12
CA PRO A 381 21.41 -28.56 14.01
C PRO A 381 22.10 -27.66 15.04
N SER A 382 22.37 -28.19 16.26
CA SER A 382 23.05 -27.45 17.33
C SER A 382 24.48 -27.00 17.02
N GLY A 383 25.14 -27.66 16.04
CA GLY A 383 26.46 -27.27 15.54
C GLY A 383 26.43 -26.29 14.37
N ALA A 384 25.28 -25.82 13.98
CA ALA A 384 25.12 -24.96 12.81
C ALA A 384 25.81 -23.61 12.95
N LEU A 385 26.49 -23.23 11.88
CA LEU A 385 27.18 -21.95 11.72
C LEU A 385 26.59 -21.20 10.53
N VAL A 386 26.56 -19.87 10.61
CA VAL A 386 26.13 -19.01 9.49
C VAL A 386 27.21 -18.01 9.11
N ARG A 387 27.06 -17.46 7.93
CA ARG A 387 27.75 -16.27 7.48
C ARG A 387 26.94 -15.05 7.87
N ALA A 388 27.57 -14.17 8.70
CA ALA A 388 27.02 -12.85 9.00
C ALA A 388 27.37 -11.92 7.84
N ASN A 389 26.46 -11.77 6.88
CA ASN A 389 26.67 -11.04 5.64
C ASN A 389 26.12 -9.61 5.76
N PRO A 390 26.96 -8.55 5.65
CA PRO A 390 26.48 -7.19 5.74
C PRO A 390 25.68 -6.77 4.52
N GLN A 391 24.57 -6.11 4.77
CA GLN A 391 23.82 -5.37 3.78
C GLN A 391 23.76 -3.91 4.18
N SER A 392 23.89 -3.03 3.22
CA SER A 392 23.81 -1.61 3.49
C SER A 392 23.17 -0.86 2.35
N ARG A 393 22.49 0.24 2.69
CA ARG A 393 21.91 1.14 1.70
C ARG A 393 21.81 2.54 2.27
N PHE A 394 22.13 3.49 1.45
CA PHE A 394 21.71 4.87 1.58
C PHE A 394 20.86 5.21 0.36
N GLN A 395 19.61 5.52 0.55
CA GLN A 395 18.73 5.95 -0.50
C GLN A 395 18.01 7.22 -0.08
N GLN A 396 18.02 8.23 -0.95
CA GLN A 396 17.16 9.40 -0.85
C GLN A 396 16.27 9.44 -2.07
N THR A 397 14.97 9.58 -1.86
CA THR A 397 13.98 9.71 -2.93
C THR A 397 13.24 11.03 -2.77
N ASP A 398 13.32 11.88 -3.78
CA ASP A 398 12.63 13.17 -3.88
C ASP A 398 11.50 13.05 -4.91
N VAL A 399 10.30 13.51 -4.55
CA VAL A 399 9.11 13.47 -5.40
C VAL A 399 8.48 14.85 -5.47
N ILE A 400 8.11 15.26 -6.67
CA ILE A 400 7.17 16.36 -6.90
C ILE A 400 6.02 15.82 -7.77
N ALA A 401 4.79 16.08 -7.36
CA ALA A 401 3.59 15.64 -8.08
C ALA A 401 2.52 16.73 -8.06
N ASN A 402 1.77 16.83 -9.16
CA ASN A 402 0.58 17.66 -9.27
C ASN A 402 -0.56 16.85 -9.85
N GLN A 403 -1.75 17.00 -9.27
CA GLN A 403 -3.01 16.40 -9.73
C GLN A 403 -4.05 17.51 -9.88
N LEU A 404 -4.45 17.78 -11.13
CA LEU A 404 -5.54 18.70 -11.45
C LEU A 404 -6.76 17.89 -11.87
N GLU A 405 -7.89 18.06 -11.19
CA GLU A 405 -9.12 17.31 -11.40
C GLU A 405 -10.31 18.26 -11.55
N ALA A 406 -11.21 17.94 -12.46
CA ALA A 406 -12.52 18.59 -12.60
C ALA A 406 -13.61 17.54 -12.39
N THR A 407 -14.51 17.78 -11.43
CA THR A 407 -15.68 16.95 -11.19
C THR A 407 -16.94 17.68 -11.61
N TYR A 408 -17.71 17.10 -12.52
CA TYR A 408 -18.95 17.67 -13.02
C TYR A 408 -20.13 16.72 -12.78
N LYS A 409 -21.19 17.23 -12.15
CA LYS A 409 -22.41 16.51 -11.85
C LYS A 409 -23.56 17.04 -12.70
N PHE A 410 -24.25 16.16 -13.44
CA PHE A 410 -25.40 16.54 -14.25
C PHE A 410 -26.40 15.37 -14.40
N ASN A 411 -27.59 15.66 -14.93
CA ASN A 411 -28.61 14.66 -15.16
C ASN A 411 -29.01 14.62 -16.64
N THR A 412 -29.12 13.40 -17.18
CA THR A 412 -29.74 13.14 -18.50
C THR A 412 -31.01 12.33 -18.29
N GLY A 413 -32.13 13.05 -18.13
CA GLY A 413 -33.38 12.41 -17.76
C GLY A 413 -33.36 11.77 -16.38
N ASN A 414 -33.45 10.44 -16.31
CA ASN A 414 -33.40 9.70 -15.02
C ASN A 414 -31.98 9.24 -14.63
N PHE A 415 -30.96 9.55 -15.43
CA PHE A 415 -29.58 9.18 -15.19
C PHE A 415 -28.86 10.34 -14.52
N ARG A 416 -28.26 10.10 -13.38
CA ARG A 416 -27.37 11.04 -12.69
C ARG A 416 -25.94 10.70 -13.02
N HIS A 417 -25.19 11.62 -13.60
CA HIS A 417 -23.78 11.49 -13.95
C HIS A 417 -22.91 12.19 -12.91
N THR A 418 -21.80 11.57 -12.59
CA THR A 418 -20.68 12.20 -11.87
C THR A 418 -19.42 11.91 -12.68
N VAL A 419 -19.06 12.88 -13.54
CA VAL A 419 -17.87 12.79 -14.38
C VAL A 419 -16.71 13.44 -13.67
N LEU A 420 -15.57 12.76 -13.64
CA LEU A 420 -14.29 13.29 -13.21
C LEU A 420 -13.30 13.18 -14.38
N ALA A 421 -12.67 14.29 -14.73
CA ALA A 421 -11.54 14.32 -15.66
C ALA A 421 -10.32 14.89 -14.95
N GLY A 422 -9.14 14.34 -15.20
CA GLY A 422 -7.93 14.77 -14.52
C GLY A 422 -6.67 14.64 -15.34
N LEU A 423 -5.69 15.46 -14.92
CA LEU A 423 -4.31 15.44 -15.36
C LEU A 423 -3.42 15.19 -14.15
N GLU A 424 -2.41 14.35 -14.31
CA GLU A 424 -1.42 14.10 -13.27
C GLU A 424 -0.02 14.15 -13.88
N VAL A 425 0.89 14.88 -13.25
CA VAL A 425 2.30 14.91 -13.60
C VAL A 425 3.13 14.66 -12.37
N SER A 426 4.18 13.85 -12.48
CA SER A 426 5.10 13.61 -11.38
C SER A 426 6.53 13.41 -11.87
N GLN A 427 7.47 13.82 -11.02
CA GLN A 427 8.88 13.51 -11.16
C GLN A 427 9.36 12.88 -9.87
N GLU A 428 10.04 11.73 -9.99
CA GLU A 428 10.66 11.00 -8.89
C GLU A 428 12.17 10.92 -9.17
N LYS A 429 12.99 11.24 -8.17
CA LYS A 429 14.45 11.13 -8.23
C LYS A 429 14.94 10.32 -7.05
N ALA A 430 15.70 9.25 -7.31
CA ALA A 430 16.32 8.46 -6.26
C ALA A 430 17.84 8.46 -6.42
N LEU A 431 18.56 8.81 -5.34
CA LEU A 431 20.00 8.61 -5.21
C LEU A 431 20.20 7.37 -4.33
N ILE A 432 20.91 6.37 -4.82
CA ILE A 432 21.12 5.08 -4.17
C ILE A 432 22.62 4.82 -4.06
N ASN A 433 23.07 4.45 -2.85
CA ASN A 433 24.45 4.17 -2.53
C ASN A 433 24.55 3.03 -1.50
N SER A 434 25.74 2.50 -1.26
CA SER A 434 26.05 1.50 -0.25
C SER A 434 27.28 1.92 0.57
N TYR A 435 27.47 1.29 1.72
CA TYR A 435 28.60 1.55 2.59
C TYR A 435 29.79 0.65 2.26
N THR A 436 30.97 1.17 2.52
CA THR A 436 32.27 0.48 2.52
C THR A 436 32.88 0.53 3.93
N GLY A 437 33.94 -0.27 4.18
CA GLY A 437 34.56 -0.32 5.51
C GLY A 437 33.75 -1.13 6.52
N LEU A 438 33.12 -2.23 6.09
CA LEU A 438 32.23 -3.06 6.90
C LEU A 438 32.92 -4.19 7.65
N THR A 439 34.26 -4.29 7.59
CA THR A 439 35.09 -5.28 8.32
C THR A 439 35.42 -4.80 9.72
N SER A 440 35.55 -5.71 10.67
CA SER A 440 36.03 -5.38 12.04
C SER A 440 37.52 -4.99 12.02
N GLU A 441 37.89 -4.12 12.93
CA GLU A 441 39.28 -3.75 13.20
C GLU A 441 40.07 -4.86 13.92
N GLN A 442 39.38 -5.87 14.47
CA GLN A 442 39.99 -6.99 15.16
C GLN A 442 40.65 -7.94 14.15
N GLN A 443 41.96 -8.08 14.26
CA GLN A 443 42.74 -8.99 13.41
C GLN A 443 42.45 -10.48 13.71
N GLY A 444 42.61 -11.34 12.71
CA GLY A 444 42.47 -12.78 12.85
C GLY A 444 41.07 -13.35 12.76
N LEU A 445 40.05 -12.50 12.61
CA LEU A 445 38.72 -12.99 12.33
C LEU A 445 38.51 -13.29 10.83
N PRO A 446 37.72 -14.31 10.48
CA PRO A 446 37.52 -14.74 9.08
C PRO A 446 36.55 -13.84 8.33
N PHE A 447 36.85 -12.54 8.24
CA PHE A 447 36.13 -11.61 7.40
C PHE A 447 36.51 -11.74 5.91
N SER A 448 35.52 -11.72 5.04
CA SER A 448 35.74 -11.56 3.61
C SER A 448 35.99 -10.07 3.26
N GLY A 449 36.54 -9.82 2.08
CA GLY A 449 36.72 -8.44 1.56
C GLY A 449 35.43 -7.62 1.44
N THR A 450 34.26 -8.26 1.48
CA THR A 450 32.95 -7.61 1.50
C THR A 450 32.39 -7.37 2.91
N GLY A 451 33.13 -7.71 3.96
CA GLY A 451 32.72 -7.51 5.35
C GLY A 451 31.88 -8.67 5.93
N SER A 452 31.75 -9.80 5.23
CA SER A 452 31.06 -10.99 5.76
C SER A 452 31.96 -11.73 6.76
N LEU A 453 31.42 -12.05 7.94
CA LEU A 453 32.06 -12.91 8.94
C LEU A 453 31.50 -14.33 8.83
N THR A 454 32.36 -15.33 8.69
CA THR A 454 32.00 -16.76 8.65
C THR A 454 32.13 -17.40 10.04
N GLY A 455 31.42 -18.52 10.25
CA GLY A 455 31.54 -19.31 11.49
C GLY A 455 30.78 -18.77 12.67
N VAL A 456 29.78 -17.91 12.48
CA VAL A 456 28.93 -17.41 13.55
C VAL A 456 27.95 -18.49 13.99
N SER A 457 27.91 -18.82 15.29
CA SER A 457 26.99 -19.85 15.80
C SER A 457 25.53 -19.43 15.62
N VAL A 458 24.70 -20.35 15.10
CA VAL A 458 23.24 -20.14 15.00
C VAL A 458 22.59 -20.12 16.39
N PHE A 459 23.06 -20.95 17.29
CA PHE A 459 22.47 -21.12 18.64
C PHE A 459 22.97 -20.10 19.66
N ASN A 460 24.19 -19.58 19.47
CA ASN A 460 24.81 -18.63 20.37
C ASN A 460 25.71 -17.66 19.59
N PRO A 461 25.16 -16.62 18.96
CA PRO A 461 25.93 -15.62 18.25
C PRO A 461 26.79 -14.80 19.23
N GLN A 462 28.14 -14.90 19.15
CA GLN A 462 29.07 -14.33 20.16
C GLN A 462 29.77 -13.05 19.69
N PHE A 463 29.50 -12.57 18.47
CA PHE A 463 30.29 -11.46 17.88
C PHE A 463 29.51 -10.14 17.80
N THR A 464 28.49 -9.95 18.63
CA THR A 464 27.65 -8.74 18.61
C THR A 464 28.40 -7.45 18.98
N ASP A 465 29.49 -7.54 19.73
CA ASP A 465 30.23 -6.40 20.27
C ASP A 465 31.60 -6.17 19.60
N LEU A 466 31.82 -6.67 18.39
CA LEU A 466 33.05 -6.45 17.67
C LEU A 466 33.31 -4.97 17.40
N PRO A 467 34.58 -4.51 17.52
CA PRO A 467 34.94 -3.17 17.14
C PRO A 467 34.93 -3.01 15.61
N PHE A 468 34.33 -1.94 15.17
CA PHE A 468 34.30 -1.52 13.76
C PHE A 468 34.81 -0.08 13.66
N GLY A 469 35.54 0.23 12.57
CA GLY A 469 35.80 1.60 12.14
C GLY A 469 34.53 2.33 11.73
N ILE A 470 34.66 3.57 11.31
CA ILE A 470 33.51 4.35 10.80
C ILE A 470 33.26 3.97 9.33
N PRO A 471 32.15 3.29 9.00
CA PRO A 471 31.82 3.00 7.62
C PRO A 471 31.61 4.29 6.82
N SER A 472 32.01 4.29 5.55
CA SER A 472 31.84 5.42 4.64
C SER A 472 31.00 5.05 3.43
N LEU A 473 30.25 6.01 2.90
CA LEU A 473 29.50 5.80 1.64
C LEU A 473 30.47 5.58 0.49
N GLY A 474 30.09 4.67 -0.41
CA GLY A 474 30.79 4.36 -1.63
C GLY A 474 30.92 5.58 -2.54
N ARG A 475 31.93 5.57 -3.41
CA ARG A 475 32.21 6.67 -4.34
C ARG A 475 31.32 6.67 -5.58
N PHE A 476 30.55 5.62 -5.82
CA PHE A 476 29.85 5.33 -7.07
C PHE A 476 28.34 5.16 -6.86
N PRO A 477 27.60 6.26 -6.60
CA PRO A 477 26.16 6.19 -6.43
C PRO A 477 25.45 5.92 -7.76
N THR A 478 24.22 5.39 -7.67
CA THR A 478 23.29 5.27 -8.78
C THR A 478 22.19 6.31 -8.64
N ASN A 479 21.86 7.00 -9.72
CA ASN A 479 20.78 7.95 -9.80
C ASN A 479 19.67 7.39 -10.70
N VAL A 480 18.45 7.40 -10.20
CA VAL A 480 17.25 7.03 -10.96
C VAL A 480 16.36 8.24 -11.07
N LYS A 481 15.90 8.53 -12.28
CA LYS A 481 14.91 9.57 -12.55
C LYS A 481 13.72 8.97 -13.27
N ILE A 482 12.52 9.26 -12.76
CA ILE A 482 11.26 8.86 -13.38
C ILE A 482 10.44 10.13 -13.62
N ASP A 483 10.00 10.32 -14.85
CA ASP A 483 9.02 11.34 -15.23
C ASP A 483 7.73 10.63 -15.67
N SER A 484 6.59 11.04 -15.14
CA SER A 484 5.29 10.50 -15.49
C SER A 484 4.29 11.59 -15.80
N ALA A 485 3.48 11.39 -16.83
CA ALA A 485 2.37 12.26 -17.19
C ALA A 485 1.15 11.41 -17.53
N SER A 486 -0.01 11.80 -17.04
CA SER A 486 -1.23 11.00 -17.20
C SER A 486 -2.45 11.86 -17.48
N VAL A 487 -3.37 11.32 -18.28
CA VAL A 487 -4.71 11.86 -18.48
C VAL A 487 -5.72 10.77 -18.20
N TYR A 488 -6.82 11.14 -17.53
CA TYR A 488 -7.88 10.17 -17.19
C TYR A 488 -9.25 10.82 -17.15
N ALA A 489 -10.25 9.98 -17.38
CA ALA A 489 -11.66 10.33 -17.27
C ALA A 489 -12.43 9.15 -16.66
N LEU A 490 -13.36 9.46 -15.77
CA LEU A 490 -14.18 8.51 -15.04
C LEU A 490 -15.61 9.03 -15.05
N ASP A 491 -16.62 8.14 -15.21
CA ASP A 491 -18.02 8.49 -15.02
C ASP A 491 -18.71 7.45 -14.15
N SER A 492 -19.53 7.94 -13.22
CA SER A 492 -20.49 7.16 -12.45
C SER A 492 -21.89 7.54 -12.90
N VAL A 493 -22.51 6.65 -13.66
CA VAL A 493 -23.88 6.83 -14.20
C VAL A 493 -24.86 6.09 -13.31
N ASN A 494 -25.68 6.82 -12.56
CA ASN A 494 -26.61 6.26 -11.60
C ASN A 494 -28.06 6.42 -12.09
N TYR A 495 -28.73 5.30 -12.39
CA TYR A 495 -30.13 5.25 -12.76
C TYR A 495 -31.00 4.97 -11.54
N ARG A 496 -31.60 6.02 -10.98
CA ARG A 496 -32.57 5.98 -9.86
C ARG A 496 -32.09 5.21 -8.62
N ASP A 497 -30.82 5.11 -8.39
CA ASP A 497 -30.19 4.30 -7.34
C ASP A 497 -30.48 2.77 -7.44
N LEU A 498 -30.95 2.30 -8.60
CA LEU A 498 -31.23 0.90 -8.88
C LEU A 498 -30.09 0.25 -9.68
N VAL A 499 -29.54 0.97 -10.63
CA VAL A 499 -28.47 0.53 -11.52
C VAL A 499 -27.40 1.61 -11.56
N ILE A 500 -26.16 1.25 -11.24
CA ILE A 500 -25.02 2.17 -11.30
C ILE A 500 -23.97 1.56 -12.20
N LEU A 501 -23.60 2.29 -13.26
CA LEU A 501 -22.49 1.94 -14.14
C LEU A 501 -21.33 2.87 -13.83
N ASN A 502 -20.18 2.31 -13.49
CA ASN A 502 -18.94 3.03 -13.31
C ASN A 502 -17.99 2.67 -14.46
N GLY A 503 -17.40 3.64 -15.09
CA GLY A 503 -16.41 3.44 -16.14
C GLY A 503 -15.27 4.43 -16.03
N GLY A 504 -14.08 4.01 -16.38
CA GLY A 504 -12.92 4.88 -16.37
C GLY A 504 -11.85 4.45 -17.35
N VAL A 505 -11.17 5.43 -17.93
CA VAL A 505 -10.02 5.26 -18.81
C VAL A 505 -8.89 6.14 -18.33
N ARG A 506 -7.65 5.64 -18.47
CA ARG A 506 -6.44 6.38 -18.13
C ARG A 506 -5.35 6.00 -19.12
N TYR A 507 -4.57 7.00 -19.52
CA TYR A 507 -3.33 6.82 -20.26
C TYR A 507 -2.19 7.42 -19.46
N ASP A 508 -1.15 6.61 -19.21
CA ASP A 508 0.08 7.03 -18.54
C ASP A 508 1.23 7.00 -19.53
N LYS A 509 1.95 8.10 -19.67
CA LYS A 509 3.28 8.17 -20.26
C LYS A 509 4.29 8.08 -19.12
N TYR A 510 5.26 7.17 -19.25
CA TYR A 510 6.27 6.86 -18.25
C TYR A 510 7.64 6.81 -18.90
N ASP A 511 8.57 7.59 -18.37
CA ASP A 511 9.96 7.65 -18.81
C ASP A 511 10.86 7.43 -17.59
N VAL A 512 11.79 6.47 -17.67
CA VAL A 512 12.77 6.18 -16.62
C VAL A 512 14.17 6.25 -17.19
N ARG A 513 15.09 6.84 -16.39
CA ARG A 513 16.52 6.87 -16.67
C ARG A 513 17.29 6.48 -15.42
N VAL A 514 18.30 5.63 -15.60
CA VAL A 514 19.22 5.18 -14.55
C VAL A 514 20.64 5.51 -15.00
N ASP A 515 21.32 6.36 -14.23
CA ASP A 515 22.73 6.71 -14.40
C ASP A 515 23.53 6.14 -13.21
N GLY A 516 24.64 5.48 -13.46
CA GLY A 516 25.40 4.85 -12.37
C GLY A 516 26.65 4.12 -12.86
N PHE A 517 27.09 3.17 -12.07
CA PHE A 517 28.33 2.41 -12.30
C PHE A 517 28.06 0.90 -12.18
N GLY A 518 28.84 0.11 -12.87
CA GLY A 518 28.78 -1.35 -12.84
C GLY A 518 30.05 -2.01 -13.28
N THR A 519 30.02 -3.32 -13.44
CA THR A 519 31.15 -4.09 -13.97
C THR A 519 30.89 -4.44 -15.43
N VAL A 520 31.78 -4.05 -16.34
CA VAL A 520 31.75 -4.40 -17.77
C VAL A 520 33.01 -5.15 -18.14
N ASN A 521 32.88 -6.35 -18.68
CA ASN A 521 34.02 -7.21 -19.09
C ASN A 521 35.11 -7.33 -18.00
N GLY A 522 34.66 -7.48 -16.73
CA GLY A 522 35.56 -7.58 -15.58
C GLY A 522 36.10 -6.23 -15.05
N VAL A 523 35.86 -5.10 -15.72
CA VAL A 523 36.26 -3.77 -15.26
C VAL A 523 35.16 -3.21 -14.36
N ALA A 524 35.47 -3.16 -13.07
CA ALA A 524 34.57 -2.61 -12.06
C ALA A 524 34.45 -1.07 -12.19
N ASN A 525 33.36 -0.51 -11.68
CA ASN A 525 33.10 0.94 -11.62
C ASN A 525 33.07 1.63 -13.01
N THR A 526 32.64 0.90 -14.04
CA THR A 526 32.44 1.46 -15.37
C THR A 526 31.17 2.29 -15.35
N PRO A 527 31.22 3.58 -15.75
CA PRO A 527 30.02 4.43 -15.80
C PRO A 527 29.09 4.00 -16.93
N GLY A 528 27.79 4.16 -16.72
CA GLY A 528 26.78 3.87 -17.72
C GLY A 528 25.46 4.60 -17.48
N SER A 529 24.62 4.55 -18.50
CA SER A 529 23.29 5.14 -18.48
C SER A 529 22.33 4.28 -19.30
N THR A 530 21.16 4.03 -18.74
CA THR A 530 20.08 3.29 -19.41
C THR A 530 18.76 4.04 -19.24
N ALA A 531 17.94 4.05 -20.28
CA ALA A 531 16.62 4.68 -20.25
C ALA A 531 15.58 3.77 -20.89
N ALA A 532 14.35 3.86 -20.39
CA ALA A 532 13.20 3.18 -20.96
C ALA A 532 11.97 4.11 -20.96
N SER A 533 11.08 3.90 -21.93
CA SER A 533 9.85 4.66 -22.08
C SER A 533 8.68 3.72 -22.35
N SER A 534 7.53 4.01 -21.73
CA SER A 534 6.31 3.20 -21.89
C SER A 534 5.07 4.08 -21.97
N GLY A 535 4.13 3.69 -22.84
CA GLY A 535 2.77 4.21 -22.88
C GLY A 535 1.81 3.13 -22.39
N MET A 536 0.94 3.45 -21.41
CA MET A 536 0.12 2.45 -20.71
C MET A 536 -1.35 2.87 -20.69
N PRO A 537 -2.16 2.44 -21.68
CA PRO A 537 -3.60 2.58 -21.58
C PRO A 537 -4.17 1.57 -20.57
N ASN A 538 -5.02 2.04 -19.65
CA ASN A 538 -5.73 1.23 -18.68
C ASN A 538 -7.19 1.65 -18.60
N PHE A 539 -8.06 0.71 -18.25
CA PHE A 539 -9.48 0.99 -18.08
C PHE A 539 -10.12 0.11 -17.02
N ASN A 540 -11.27 0.55 -16.55
CA ASN A 540 -12.14 -0.24 -15.69
C ASN A 540 -13.60 -0.02 -16.08
N VAL A 541 -14.40 -1.03 -15.83
CA VAL A 541 -15.87 -0.94 -15.92
C VAL A 541 -16.46 -1.77 -14.79
N GLY A 542 -17.51 -1.25 -14.17
CA GLY A 542 -18.24 -1.95 -13.11
C GLY A 542 -19.71 -1.62 -13.13
N LEU A 543 -20.54 -2.66 -13.07
CA LEU A 543 -21.98 -2.57 -12.97
C LEU A 543 -22.42 -2.94 -11.56
N THR A 544 -23.22 -2.10 -10.93
CA THR A 544 -23.84 -2.34 -9.62
C THR A 544 -25.36 -2.33 -9.77
N LEU A 545 -25.99 -3.39 -9.30
CA LEU A 545 -27.44 -3.54 -9.24
C LEU A 545 -27.91 -3.47 -7.79
N LYS A 546 -28.89 -2.63 -7.49
CA LYS A 546 -29.46 -2.43 -6.14
C LYS A 546 -30.94 -2.81 -6.13
N PRO A 547 -31.28 -4.09 -5.99
CA PRO A 547 -32.67 -4.51 -5.92
C PRO A 547 -33.39 -3.94 -4.68
N VAL A 548 -32.63 -3.65 -3.63
CA VAL A 548 -33.10 -3.00 -2.41
C VAL A 548 -32.08 -1.94 -1.93
N PRO A 549 -32.46 -0.91 -1.19
CA PRO A 549 -31.57 0.19 -0.82
C PRO A 549 -30.35 -0.22 0.01
N TYR A 550 -30.44 -1.32 0.76
CA TYR A 550 -29.42 -1.80 1.69
C TYR A 550 -28.57 -2.95 1.12
N ALA A 551 -28.78 -3.33 -0.14
CA ALA A 551 -28.00 -4.39 -0.79
C ALA A 551 -27.62 -4.04 -2.22
N SER A 552 -26.43 -4.46 -2.62
CA SER A 552 -25.94 -4.35 -3.98
C SER A 552 -25.30 -5.66 -4.46
N PHE A 553 -25.44 -5.94 -5.76
CA PHE A 553 -24.71 -6.95 -6.49
C PHE A 553 -23.90 -6.26 -7.55
N TYR A 554 -22.66 -6.67 -7.76
CA TYR A 554 -21.81 -6.03 -8.74
C TYR A 554 -20.99 -7.03 -9.56
N ALA A 555 -20.61 -6.60 -10.75
CA ALA A 555 -19.58 -7.23 -11.56
C ALA A 555 -18.62 -6.14 -12.04
N ALA A 556 -17.33 -6.42 -12.01
CA ALA A 556 -16.30 -5.47 -12.41
C ALA A 556 -15.21 -6.13 -13.25
N TYR A 557 -14.68 -5.38 -14.18
CA TYR A 557 -13.48 -5.69 -14.95
C TYR A 557 -12.50 -4.50 -14.84
N ALA A 558 -11.23 -4.78 -14.56
CA ALA A 558 -10.22 -3.74 -14.43
C ALA A 558 -8.87 -4.21 -14.99
N THR A 559 -8.10 -3.26 -15.52
CA THR A 559 -6.74 -3.48 -16.00
C THR A 559 -5.72 -2.68 -15.20
N SER A 560 -4.49 -3.13 -15.21
CA SER A 560 -3.34 -2.36 -14.75
C SER A 560 -2.08 -2.73 -15.54
N SER A 561 -1.11 -1.79 -15.54
CA SER A 561 0.17 -1.97 -16.23
C SER A 561 1.32 -1.60 -15.30
N ASN A 562 2.39 -2.40 -15.31
CA ASN A 562 3.60 -2.15 -14.53
C ASN A 562 4.82 -2.03 -15.46
N PRO A 563 5.40 -0.83 -15.67
CA PRO A 563 6.52 -0.62 -16.58
C PRO A 563 7.84 -1.14 -15.99
N VAL A 564 8.84 -1.34 -16.83
CA VAL A 564 10.20 -1.68 -16.40
C VAL A 564 10.82 -0.51 -15.63
N GLY A 565 11.58 -0.81 -14.57
CA GLY A 565 12.26 0.22 -13.76
C GLY A 565 11.33 0.99 -12.81
N ALA A 566 10.03 0.61 -12.69
CA ALA A 566 9.14 1.20 -11.70
C ALA A 566 9.55 0.85 -10.27
N GLU A 567 10.28 -0.23 -10.11
CA GLU A 567 10.81 -0.73 -8.84
C GLU A 567 12.26 -0.30 -8.68
N PHE A 568 12.49 1.01 -8.48
CA PHE A 568 13.85 1.56 -8.38
C PHE A 568 14.58 1.24 -7.08
N ASP A 569 13.94 0.64 -6.13
CA ASP A 569 14.57 0.00 -4.98
C ASP A 569 15.33 -1.28 -5.36
N GLY A 570 14.94 -1.96 -6.44
CA GLY A 570 15.67 -3.03 -7.07
C GLY A 570 16.51 -2.52 -8.24
N LEU A 571 17.75 -2.08 -8.02
CA LEU A 571 18.67 -1.71 -9.11
C LEU A 571 19.03 -2.92 -10.00
N SER A 572 18.83 -4.12 -9.52
CA SER A 572 19.02 -5.33 -10.31
C SER A 572 17.82 -5.54 -11.23
N PRO A 573 18.05 -5.76 -12.53
CA PRO A 573 17.00 -6.18 -13.46
C PRO A 573 16.21 -7.40 -12.97
N GLN A 574 16.87 -8.25 -12.18
CA GLN A 574 16.31 -9.43 -11.53
C GLN A 574 15.11 -9.10 -10.63
N TYR A 575 15.02 -7.89 -10.10
CA TYR A 575 13.97 -7.41 -9.19
C TYR A 575 13.04 -6.37 -9.83
N GLY A 576 12.97 -6.32 -11.15
CA GLY A 576 12.14 -5.37 -11.87
C GLY A 576 12.77 -3.98 -12.02
N GLY A 577 13.98 -3.78 -11.48
CA GLY A 577 14.76 -2.57 -11.65
C GLY A 577 15.38 -2.45 -13.05
N LEU A 578 16.10 -1.36 -13.26
CA LEU A 578 16.85 -1.09 -14.46
C LEU A 578 18.31 -0.82 -14.06
N SER A 579 19.25 -1.56 -14.63
CA SER A 579 20.67 -1.36 -14.36
C SER A 579 21.25 -0.24 -15.25
N ALA A 580 22.09 0.62 -14.67
CA ALA A 580 22.79 1.66 -15.43
C ALA A 580 23.76 1.07 -16.47
N VAL A 581 24.31 -0.12 -16.16
CA VAL A 581 25.33 -0.78 -16.96
C VAL A 581 24.93 -2.22 -17.20
N THR A 582 25.13 -2.70 -18.42
CA THR A 582 24.93 -4.10 -18.80
C THR A 582 26.27 -4.78 -19.00
N ASN A 583 26.49 -5.86 -18.27
CA ASN A 583 27.65 -6.71 -18.45
C ASN A 583 27.36 -7.72 -19.57
N GLY A 584 27.69 -7.37 -20.83
CA GLY A 584 27.62 -8.28 -21.98
C GLY A 584 26.24 -8.79 -22.39
N GLY A 585 25.27 -8.73 -21.51
CA GLY A 585 23.88 -9.04 -21.78
C GLY A 585 23.12 -7.72 -22.03
N ALA A 586 22.36 -7.66 -23.10
CA ALA A 586 21.52 -6.50 -23.35
C ALA A 586 20.69 -6.17 -22.12
N ASN A 587 20.63 -4.91 -21.72
CA ASN A 587 19.55 -4.41 -20.89
C ASN A 587 18.27 -4.73 -21.64
N GLN A 588 17.64 -5.83 -21.27
CA GLN A 588 16.42 -6.22 -21.95
C GLN A 588 15.33 -5.28 -21.45
N ILE A 589 15.06 -4.25 -22.25
CA ILE A 589 13.93 -3.36 -22.01
C ILE A 589 12.70 -4.09 -22.54
N PHE A 590 11.93 -4.62 -21.62
CA PHE A 590 10.67 -5.29 -21.94
C PHE A 590 9.51 -4.27 -21.94
N GLY A 591 8.45 -4.62 -22.66
CA GLY A 591 7.18 -3.91 -22.52
C GLY A 591 6.62 -4.05 -21.10
N PRO A 592 5.64 -3.21 -20.74
CA PRO A 592 4.99 -3.29 -19.42
C PRO A 592 4.36 -4.66 -19.17
N GLU A 593 4.44 -5.13 -17.92
CA GLU A 593 3.57 -6.22 -17.43
C GLU A 593 2.12 -5.76 -17.52
N LYS A 594 1.22 -6.64 -17.93
CA LYS A 594 -0.21 -6.37 -18.05
C LYS A 594 -0.98 -7.22 -17.06
N ASN A 595 -1.93 -6.59 -16.39
CA ASN A 595 -2.76 -7.27 -15.42
C ASN A 595 -4.23 -7.05 -15.73
N THR A 596 -5.03 -8.09 -15.56
CA THR A 596 -6.49 -8.04 -15.72
C THR A 596 -7.15 -8.67 -14.51
N SER A 597 -8.31 -8.17 -14.13
CA SER A 597 -9.11 -8.77 -13.07
C SER A 597 -10.59 -8.74 -13.41
N ILE A 598 -11.26 -9.83 -13.08
CA ILE A 598 -12.72 -9.96 -13.05
C ILE A 598 -13.12 -10.17 -11.59
N GLU A 599 -14.10 -9.43 -11.13
CA GLU A 599 -14.66 -9.56 -9.78
C GLU A 599 -16.19 -9.52 -9.85
N ILE A 600 -16.84 -10.45 -9.17
CA ILE A 600 -18.30 -10.49 -8.97
C ILE A 600 -18.55 -10.54 -7.47
N GLY A 601 -19.41 -9.68 -6.97
CA GLY A 601 -19.65 -9.63 -5.55
C GLY A 601 -20.99 -9.04 -5.14
N THR A 602 -21.20 -9.04 -3.83
CA THR A 602 -22.38 -8.47 -3.19
C THR A 602 -22.00 -7.75 -1.91
N LYS A 603 -22.75 -6.71 -1.58
CA LYS A 603 -22.57 -5.93 -0.36
C LYS A 603 -23.94 -5.70 0.29
N TRP A 604 -23.96 -5.79 1.61
CA TRP A 604 -25.17 -5.69 2.41
C TRP A 604 -24.96 -4.79 3.61
N GLU A 605 -25.79 -3.77 3.76
CA GLU A 605 -25.90 -2.95 4.96
C GLU A 605 -27.04 -3.50 5.81
N LEU A 606 -26.68 -4.19 6.88
CA LEU A 606 -27.59 -4.92 7.77
C LEU A 606 -27.76 -4.19 9.10
N LEU A 607 -28.73 -4.62 9.91
CA LEU A 607 -28.96 -4.15 11.27
C LEU A 607 -29.13 -2.63 11.34
N ASP A 608 -30.05 -2.10 10.57
CA ASP A 608 -30.31 -0.64 10.48
C ASP A 608 -29.06 0.16 10.10
N ASN A 609 -28.34 -0.31 9.06
CA ASN A 609 -27.13 0.33 8.52
C ASN A 609 -25.92 0.32 9.48
N ARG A 610 -25.93 -0.53 10.53
CA ARG A 610 -24.83 -0.63 11.50
C ARG A 610 -23.73 -1.60 11.09
N LEU A 611 -24.01 -2.55 10.22
CA LEU A 611 -23.09 -3.62 9.78
C LEU A 611 -23.02 -3.66 8.26
N LEU A 612 -21.81 -3.55 7.70
CA LEU A 612 -21.53 -3.82 6.30
C LEU A 612 -20.93 -5.22 6.16
N VAL A 613 -21.55 -6.06 5.33
CA VAL A 613 -21.03 -7.38 4.95
C VAL A 613 -20.76 -7.38 3.45
N THR A 614 -19.62 -7.90 3.04
CA THR A 614 -19.23 -8.01 1.63
C THR A 614 -18.76 -9.41 1.30
N ALA A 615 -19.07 -9.89 0.11
CA ALA A 615 -18.59 -11.14 -0.44
C ALA A 615 -18.24 -10.97 -1.89
N ALA A 616 -17.08 -11.46 -2.32
CA ALA A 616 -16.61 -11.37 -3.69
C ALA A 616 -15.92 -12.64 -4.15
N LEU A 617 -16.15 -13.00 -5.42
CA LEU A 617 -15.36 -13.95 -6.19
C LEU A 617 -14.47 -13.14 -7.12
N PHE A 618 -13.18 -13.46 -7.15
CA PHE A 618 -12.23 -12.73 -7.99
C PHE A 618 -11.28 -13.66 -8.73
N GLN A 619 -10.84 -13.19 -9.90
CA GLN A 619 -9.72 -13.75 -10.64
C GLN A 619 -8.86 -12.60 -11.15
N THR A 620 -7.55 -12.66 -10.91
CA THR A 620 -6.57 -11.70 -11.40
C THR A 620 -5.49 -12.47 -12.15
N GLU A 621 -5.17 -12.01 -13.35
CA GLU A 621 -4.12 -12.55 -14.21
C GLU A 621 -3.05 -11.48 -14.45
N LYS A 622 -1.80 -11.90 -14.41
CA LYS A 622 -0.63 -11.10 -14.80
C LYS A 622 0.00 -11.76 -16.02
N GLU A 623 0.17 -10.99 -17.08
CA GLU A 623 0.81 -11.40 -18.32
C GLU A 623 2.06 -10.56 -18.59
N ASN A 624 2.90 -11.05 -19.49
CA ASN A 624 4.19 -10.45 -19.82
C ASN A 624 5.05 -10.20 -18.58
N ALA A 625 4.91 -11.07 -17.58
CA ALA A 625 5.69 -10.99 -16.35
C ALA A 625 7.15 -11.34 -16.62
N ARG A 626 8.02 -10.74 -15.82
CA ARG A 626 9.47 -10.94 -15.90
C ARG A 626 9.87 -12.10 -15.01
N GLU A 627 10.76 -12.94 -15.56
CA GLU A 627 11.40 -14.03 -14.85
C GLU A 627 12.91 -13.85 -14.93
N SER A 628 13.64 -14.28 -13.91
CA SER A 628 15.09 -14.24 -13.91
C SER A 628 15.67 -15.61 -13.60
N ARG A 629 16.81 -15.93 -14.22
CA ARG A 629 17.64 -17.07 -13.87
C ARG A 629 19.12 -16.70 -13.99
N ASN A 630 19.98 -17.42 -13.29
CA ASN A 630 21.41 -17.34 -13.50
C ASN A 630 21.84 -18.41 -14.51
N ILE A 631 22.53 -18.00 -15.57
CA ILE A 631 23.15 -18.87 -16.56
C ILE A 631 24.55 -19.22 -16.05
N ALA A 632 24.76 -20.43 -15.62
CA ALA A 632 26.01 -20.83 -14.97
C ALA A 632 27.23 -20.86 -15.92
N ASN A 633 27.01 -21.18 -17.19
CA ASN A 633 28.04 -21.33 -18.22
C ASN A 633 27.41 -21.31 -19.61
N ALA A 634 28.26 -21.36 -20.65
CA ALA A 634 27.82 -21.35 -22.06
C ALA A 634 26.90 -22.53 -22.43
N ALA A 635 27.08 -23.70 -21.80
CA ALA A 635 26.24 -24.87 -22.06
C ALA A 635 24.81 -24.73 -21.53
N ALA A 636 24.59 -23.82 -20.56
CA ALA A 636 23.27 -23.50 -20.01
C ALA A 636 22.60 -22.35 -20.78
N ALA A 637 23.23 -21.79 -21.81
CA ALA A 637 22.69 -20.69 -22.61
C ALA A 637 21.53 -21.16 -23.49
N THR A 638 20.56 -20.25 -23.71
CA THR A 638 19.46 -20.41 -24.66
C THR A 638 19.44 -19.21 -25.60
N ALA A 639 18.63 -19.26 -26.66
CA ALA A 639 18.43 -18.10 -27.55
C ALA A 639 17.93 -16.85 -26.80
N GLU A 640 17.06 -17.07 -25.80
CA GLU A 640 16.49 -16.01 -24.97
C GLU A 640 17.46 -15.55 -23.87
N CYS A 641 18.38 -16.41 -23.46
CA CYS A 641 19.36 -16.18 -22.40
C CYS A 641 20.78 -16.54 -22.89
N PRO A 642 21.37 -15.73 -23.74
CA PRO A 642 22.71 -15.97 -24.24
C PRO A 642 23.76 -15.84 -23.14
N TYR A 643 24.82 -16.66 -23.23
CA TYR A 643 25.98 -16.53 -22.37
C TYR A 643 27.07 -15.80 -23.15
N PRO A 644 27.44 -14.57 -22.80
CA PRO A 644 28.41 -13.79 -23.57
C PRO A 644 29.78 -14.44 -23.63
N ALA A 645 30.42 -14.37 -24.80
CA ALA A 645 31.78 -14.90 -24.97
C ALA A 645 32.77 -14.17 -24.03
N GLY A 646 33.66 -14.94 -23.43
CA GLY A 646 34.65 -14.40 -22.48
C GLY A 646 34.15 -14.17 -21.07
N THR A 647 32.89 -14.49 -20.78
CA THR A 647 32.34 -14.37 -19.43
C THR A 647 32.85 -15.47 -18.51
N VAL A 648 33.22 -15.09 -17.27
CA VAL A 648 33.60 -16.02 -16.19
C VAL A 648 32.55 -15.92 -15.08
N GLY A 649 31.99 -17.07 -14.69
CA GLY A 649 30.95 -17.14 -13.65
C GLY A 649 29.53 -17.04 -14.18
N ALA A 650 28.56 -17.12 -13.30
CA ALA A 650 27.15 -17.08 -13.66
C ALA A 650 26.71 -15.67 -14.09
N VAL A 651 25.90 -15.61 -15.14
CA VAL A 651 25.32 -14.36 -15.69
C VAL A 651 23.83 -14.33 -15.41
N PRO A 652 23.29 -13.26 -14.81
CA PRO A 652 21.86 -13.10 -14.69
C PRO A 652 21.23 -12.89 -16.06
N CYS A 653 20.17 -13.64 -16.34
CA CYS A 653 19.33 -13.47 -17.52
C CYS A 653 17.91 -13.17 -17.10
N LEU A 654 17.31 -12.23 -17.80
CA LEU A 654 15.90 -11.88 -17.71
C LEU A 654 15.15 -12.40 -18.94
N SER A 655 13.97 -12.93 -18.70
CA SER A 655 13.00 -13.31 -19.73
C SER A 655 11.66 -12.60 -19.43
N ALA A 656 10.93 -12.19 -20.45
CA ALA A 656 9.56 -11.70 -20.33
C ALA A 656 8.58 -12.71 -20.96
N GLY A 657 7.30 -12.54 -20.65
CA GLY A 657 6.23 -13.36 -21.22
C GLY A 657 5.78 -14.51 -20.33
N ALA A 658 6.21 -14.55 -19.07
CA ALA A 658 5.58 -15.39 -18.05
C ALA A 658 4.16 -14.91 -17.73
N ALA A 659 3.34 -15.80 -17.22
CA ALA A 659 1.97 -15.46 -16.80
C ALA A 659 1.60 -16.19 -15.50
N TYR A 660 0.82 -15.48 -14.69
CA TYR A 660 0.37 -15.94 -13.37
C TYR A 660 -1.12 -15.68 -13.21
N ARG A 661 -1.79 -16.54 -12.46
CA ARG A 661 -3.20 -16.38 -12.13
C ARG A 661 -3.45 -16.59 -10.64
N ILE A 662 -4.26 -15.73 -10.05
CA ILE A 662 -4.78 -15.87 -8.68
C ILE A 662 -6.29 -15.74 -8.73
N ARG A 663 -6.99 -16.67 -8.11
CA ARG A 663 -8.46 -16.66 -7.99
C ARG A 663 -8.87 -17.01 -6.57
N GLY A 664 -10.01 -16.50 -6.12
CA GLY A 664 -10.44 -16.76 -4.76
C GLY A 664 -11.76 -16.14 -4.36
N ILE A 665 -12.02 -16.27 -3.06
CA ILE A 665 -13.19 -15.73 -2.38
C ILE A 665 -12.69 -14.76 -1.31
N ASP A 666 -13.33 -13.60 -1.20
CA ASP A 666 -13.04 -12.56 -0.22
C ASP A 666 -14.32 -12.20 0.53
N LEU A 667 -14.36 -12.49 1.82
CA LEU A 667 -15.50 -12.22 2.71
C LEU A 667 -15.06 -11.23 3.77
N GLN A 668 -15.84 -10.16 3.98
CA GLN A 668 -15.54 -9.17 5.00
C GLN A 668 -16.80 -8.73 5.73
N ALA A 669 -16.64 -8.35 6.99
CA ALA A 669 -17.67 -7.72 7.79
C ALA A 669 -17.06 -6.62 8.67
N GLY A 670 -17.78 -5.50 8.80
CA GLY A 670 -17.36 -4.38 9.66
C GLY A 670 -18.56 -3.57 10.15
N GLY A 671 -18.61 -3.34 11.46
CA GLY A 671 -19.70 -2.60 12.08
C GLY A 671 -20.14 -3.14 13.44
N LYS A 672 -21.38 -2.88 13.81
CA LYS A 672 -22.01 -3.31 15.07
C LYS A 672 -23.01 -4.43 14.83
N LEU A 673 -22.88 -5.54 15.59
CA LEU A 673 -23.89 -6.61 15.68
C LEU A 673 -25.04 -6.21 16.58
N THR A 674 -24.72 -5.57 17.70
CA THR A 674 -25.66 -4.94 18.63
C THR A 674 -25.13 -3.55 18.99
N ASP A 675 -25.86 -2.77 19.78
CA ASP A 675 -25.38 -1.46 20.26
C ASP A 675 -24.07 -1.57 21.06
N LYS A 676 -23.85 -2.71 21.71
CA LYS A 676 -22.69 -2.99 22.56
C LYS A 676 -21.60 -3.84 21.91
N TRP A 677 -21.86 -4.46 20.76
CA TRP A 677 -20.94 -5.44 20.17
C TRP A 677 -20.50 -5.01 18.77
N SER A 678 -19.23 -4.68 18.63
CA SER A 678 -18.59 -4.32 17.36
C SER A 678 -17.70 -5.45 16.84
N ILE A 679 -17.69 -5.64 15.52
CA ILE A 679 -16.81 -6.58 14.84
C ILE A 679 -16.17 -5.93 13.62
N PHE A 680 -14.94 -6.38 13.28
CA PHE A 680 -14.27 -6.04 12.03
C PHE A 680 -13.35 -7.18 11.62
N GLY A 681 -13.48 -7.66 10.38
CA GLY A 681 -12.59 -8.72 9.92
C GLY A 681 -13.01 -9.31 8.58
N GLY A 682 -12.34 -10.41 8.22
CA GLY A 682 -12.62 -11.10 6.98
C GLY A 682 -11.89 -12.43 6.83
N ILE A 683 -12.26 -13.13 5.77
CA ILE A 683 -11.69 -14.41 5.34
C ILE A 683 -11.34 -14.27 3.86
N VAL A 684 -10.11 -14.63 3.50
CA VAL A 684 -9.70 -14.77 2.09
C VAL A 684 -9.23 -16.19 1.86
N LEU A 685 -9.87 -16.83 0.90
CA LEU A 685 -9.49 -18.15 0.39
C LEU A 685 -9.08 -17.97 -1.06
N MET A 686 -7.84 -18.35 -1.41
CA MET A 686 -7.34 -18.14 -2.77
C MET A 686 -6.41 -19.24 -3.22
N GLN A 687 -6.28 -19.40 -4.52
CA GLN A 687 -5.33 -20.27 -5.19
C GLN A 687 -4.48 -19.43 -6.14
N SER A 688 -3.19 -19.69 -6.15
CA SER A 688 -2.24 -19.05 -7.07
C SER A 688 -1.55 -20.10 -7.91
N GLU A 689 -1.31 -19.79 -9.18
CA GLU A 689 -0.59 -20.68 -10.09
C GLU A 689 0.20 -19.91 -11.14
N VAL A 690 1.34 -20.45 -11.51
CA VAL A 690 2.07 -20.08 -12.72
C VAL A 690 1.37 -20.71 -13.91
N THR A 691 0.85 -19.92 -14.85
CA THR A 691 0.16 -20.42 -16.04
C THR A 691 1.07 -20.50 -17.25
N LYS A 692 2.17 -19.74 -17.27
CA LYS A 692 3.22 -19.78 -18.29
C LYS A 692 4.55 -19.39 -17.67
N SER A 693 5.63 -20.10 -18.02
CA SER A 693 7.00 -19.83 -17.60
C SER A 693 7.98 -20.14 -18.72
N ASN A 694 9.00 -19.31 -18.86
CA ASN A 694 10.07 -19.47 -19.86
C ASN A 694 11.39 -19.93 -19.23
N ILE A 695 11.42 -20.15 -17.92
CA ILE A 695 12.61 -20.61 -17.20
C ILE A 695 12.36 -21.95 -16.51
N PRO A 696 13.40 -22.77 -16.30
CA PRO A 696 13.26 -24.01 -15.54
C PRO A 696 12.96 -23.73 -14.06
N PRO A 697 12.35 -24.68 -13.35
CA PRO A 697 12.04 -24.54 -11.92
C PRO A 697 13.34 -24.46 -11.10
N ALA A 698 13.24 -23.78 -9.94
CA ALA A 698 14.36 -23.64 -9.00
C ALA A 698 14.84 -24.99 -8.45
N ASN A 699 13.96 -25.97 -8.35
CA ASN A 699 14.28 -27.34 -7.94
C ASN A 699 13.98 -28.32 -9.09
N THR A 700 14.94 -28.49 -10.00
CA THR A 700 14.83 -29.40 -11.15
C THR A 700 14.80 -30.88 -10.78
N ALA A 701 15.19 -31.23 -9.55
CA ALA A 701 15.12 -32.61 -9.07
C ALA A 701 13.68 -33.05 -8.74
N LEU A 702 12.79 -32.09 -8.41
CA LEU A 702 11.40 -32.37 -8.06
C LEU A 702 10.42 -31.99 -9.17
N PHE A 703 10.76 -31.00 -10.00
CA PHE A 703 9.84 -30.41 -10.97
C PHE A 703 10.52 -30.26 -12.33
N THR A 704 9.76 -30.49 -13.38
CA THR A 704 10.22 -30.29 -14.78
C THR A 704 9.80 -28.94 -15.32
N SER A 705 8.81 -28.28 -14.71
CA SER A 705 8.28 -26.99 -15.13
C SER A 705 7.81 -26.18 -13.91
N ASN A 706 7.87 -24.86 -14.03
CA ASN A 706 7.22 -23.94 -13.08
C ASN A 706 5.69 -23.87 -13.27
N VAL A 707 5.17 -24.25 -14.43
CA VAL A 707 3.73 -24.20 -14.74
C VAL A 707 2.96 -25.13 -13.80
N GLY A 708 1.90 -24.59 -13.19
CA GLY A 708 1.09 -25.26 -12.18
C GLY A 708 1.58 -25.08 -10.74
N LEU A 709 2.79 -24.54 -10.53
CA LEU A 709 3.30 -24.26 -9.18
C LEU A 709 2.62 -23.01 -8.62
N GLN A 710 2.44 -22.98 -7.28
CA GLN A 710 1.91 -21.82 -6.62
C GLN A 710 2.94 -20.67 -6.55
N LEU A 711 2.46 -19.45 -6.39
CA LEU A 711 3.30 -18.27 -6.22
C LEU A 711 3.91 -18.20 -4.81
N ALA A 712 5.12 -17.64 -4.75
CA ALA A 712 5.76 -17.33 -3.48
C ALA A 712 4.99 -16.25 -2.68
N ASN A 713 5.23 -16.19 -1.38
CA ASN A 713 4.63 -15.22 -0.45
C ASN A 713 3.09 -15.17 -0.44
N THR A 714 2.43 -16.18 -1.02
CA THR A 714 0.97 -16.26 -1.13
C THR A 714 0.41 -17.22 -0.10
N ALA A 715 -0.39 -16.70 0.84
CA ALA A 715 -1.16 -17.51 1.78
C ALA A 715 -2.49 -17.91 1.13
N HIS A 716 -2.75 -19.21 0.99
CA HIS A 716 -4.00 -19.71 0.38
C HIS A 716 -5.22 -19.45 1.26
N GLN A 717 -5.02 -19.37 2.57
CA GLN A 717 -6.08 -19.11 3.55
C GLN A 717 -5.60 -18.07 4.53
N SER A 718 -6.39 -17.07 4.75
CA SER A 718 -6.17 -16.05 5.77
C SER A 718 -7.47 -15.62 6.40
N PHE A 719 -7.42 -15.39 7.71
CA PHE A 719 -8.54 -14.94 8.51
C PHE A 719 -8.08 -13.83 9.45
N SER A 720 -8.91 -12.85 9.66
CA SER A 720 -8.75 -11.86 10.72
C SER A 720 -10.10 -11.49 11.30
N LEU A 721 -10.16 -11.33 12.63
CA LEU A 721 -11.34 -10.86 13.32
C LEU A 721 -10.91 -10.03 14.53
N LEU A 722 -11.29 -8.76 14.53
CA LEU A 722 -11.29 -7.89 15.71
C LEU A 722 -12.71 -7.85 16.25
N THR A 723 -12.87 -7.99 17.55
CA THR A 723 -14.16 -7.89 18.24
C THR A 723 -14.03 -7.06 19.51
N LYS A 724 -15.04 -6.24 19.79
CA LYS A 724 -15.13 -5.40 20.99
C LYS A 724 -16.54 -5.45 21.55
N TYR A 725 -16.65 -5.70 22.86
CA TYR A 725 -17.90 -5.75 23.57
C TYR A 725 -17.94 -4.79 24.75
N GLN A 726 -18.93 -3.92 24.80
CA GLN A 726 -19.18 -3.01 25.89
C GLN A 726 -19.96 -3.75 26.99
N ILE A 727 -19.29 -4.08 28.11
CA ILE A 727 -19.91 -4.78 29.25
C ILE A 727 -20.91 -3.85 29.91
N ASN A 728 -20.48 -2.61 30.22
CA ASN A 728 -21.27 -1.55 30.82
C ASN A 728 -20.70 -0.17 30.40
N ASP A 729 -21.16 0.93 30.98
CA ASP A 729 -20.73 2.28 30.62
C ASP A 729 -19.25 2.57 30.94
N THR A 730 -18.64 1.76 31.81
CA THR A 730 -17.24 1.91 32.24
C THR A 730 -16.31 0.96 31.52
N TRP A 731 -16.71 -0.30 31.29
CA TRP A 731 -15.83 -1.35 30.82
C TRP A 731 -16.15 -1.83 29.41
N GLU A 732 -15.13 -1.88 28.59
CA GLU A 732 -15.12 -2.54 27.28
C GLU A 732 -14.02 -3.62 27.24
N ILE A 733 -14.30 -4.75 26.62
CA ILE A 733 -13.32 -5.82 26.38
C ILE A 733 -13.30 -6.16 24.91
N GLY A 734 -12.15 -6.61 24.43
CA GLY A 734 -12.04 -7.00 23.05
C GLY A 734 -10.79 -7.84 22.79
N GLY A 735 -10.65 -8.22 21.54
CA GLY A 735 -9.48 -8.97 21.09
C GLY A 735 -9.50 -9.19 19.60
N GLN A 736 -8.39 -9.70 19.13
CA GLN A 736 -8.15 -9.99 17.72
C GLN A 736 -7.64 -11.40 17.55
N ALA A 737 -8.17 -12.10 16.54
CA ALA A 737 -7.64 -13.36 16.04
C ALA A 737 -7.13 -13.19 14.62
N VAL A 738 -5.92 -13.67 14.34
CA VAL A 738 -5.30 -13.66 13.01
C VAL A 738 -4.82 -15.07 12.68
N TYR A 739 -5.22 -15.57 11.52
CA TYR A 739 -4.73 -16.83 10.95
C TYR A 739 -4.10 -16.61 9.59
N ARG A 740 -3.00 -17.28 9.35
CA ARG A 740 -2.38 -17.39 8.03
C ARG A 740 -1.96 -18.84 7.79
N SER A 741 -2.34 -19.38 6.63
CA SER A 741 -1.84 -20.67 6.17
C SER A 741 -0.35 -20.59 5.83
N LYS A 742 0.30 -21.73 5.66
CA LYS A 742 1.70 -21.77 5.21
C LYS A 742 1.90 -20.96 3.93
N ILE A 743 3.10 -20.38 3.79
CA ILE A 743 3.57 -19.70 2.58
C ILE A 743 4.90 -20.29 2.16
N PHE A 744 5.20 -20.20 0.87
CA PHE A 744 6.52 -20.57 0.34
C PHE A 744 7.41 -19.36 0.17
N GLY A 745 8.73 -19.57 0.26
CA GLY A 745 9.72 -18.54 0.00
C GLY A 745 9.76 -18.10 -1.45
N GLY A 746 10.28 -16.91 -1.65
CA GLY A 746 10.44 -16.29 -2.95
C GLY A 746 9.92 -14.85 -2.95
N THR A 747 10.37 -14.06 -3.89
CA THR A 747 9.93 -12.67 -4.04
C THR A 747 8.95 -12.48 -5.17
N TRP A 748 8.96 -13.44 -6.09
CA TRP A 748 8.13 -13.39 -7.29
C TRP A 748 8.18 -14.67 -8.06
N LEU A 749 7.48 -15.23 -8.72
CA LEU A 749 7.49 -16.48 -9.44
C LEU A 749 7.06 -17.65 -8.58
N ALA A 750 7.28 -18.81 -9.15
CA ALA A 750 6.97 -20.07 -8.53
C ALA A 750 7.64 -20.19 -7.17
N ALA A 751 6.90 -20.76 -6.25
CA ALA A 751 7.39 -21.08 -4.93
C ALA A 751 8.72 -21.82 -4.99
N ASN A 752 9.69 -21.40 -4.18
CA ASN A 752 10.89 -22.17 -3.95
C ASN A 752 10.52 -23.38 -3.10
N GLN A 753 10.20 -24.49 -3.74
CA GLN A 753 9.77 -25.71 -3.08
C GLN A 753 10.84 -26.20 -2.08
N GLY A 754 10.41 -26.50 -0.87
CA GLY A 754 11.29 -26.84 0.25
C GLY A 754 11.70 -25.66 1.12
N THR A 755 11.31 -24.43 0.79
CA THR A 755 11.42 -23.27 1.68
C THR A 755 10.03 -22.79 2.02
N GLU A 756 9.54 -23.10 3.21
CA GLU A 756 8.20 -22.74 3.65
C GLU A 756 8.17 -22.20 5.08
N LEU A 757 7.21 -21.35 5.36
CA LEU A 757 6.85 -20.91 6.70
C LEU A 757 5.61 -21.64 7.17
N PRO A 758 5.58 -22.13 8.42
CA PRO A 758 4.42 -22.80 8.97
C PRO A 758 3.22 -21.86 9.08
N SER A 759 2.03 -22.46 9.07
CA SER A 759 0.79 -21.77 9.41
C SER A 759 0.76 -21.37 10.88
N TYR A 760 0.02 -20.31 11.21
CA TYR A 760 -0.14 -19.91 12.60
C TYR A 760 -1.50 -19.27 12.88
N TRP A 761 -1.89 -19.36 14.16
CA TRP A 761 -2.89 -18.51 14.79
C TRP A 761 -2.18 -17.57 15.77
N ARG A 762 -2.56 -16.29 15.77
CA ARG A 762 -2.18 -15.30 16.77
C ARG A 762 -3.43 -14.69 17.36
N PHE A 763 -3.40 -14.53 18.68
CA PHE A 763 -4.50 -13.92 19.43
C PHE A 763 -3.95 -12.74 20.25
N ASP A 764 -4.68 -11.63 20.21
CA ASP A 764 -4.43 -10.44 21.01
C ASP A 764 -5.70 -10.14 21.81
N ALA A 765 -5.57 -9.53 22.98
CA ALA A 765 -6.71 -9.17 23.82
C ALA A 765 -6.51 -7.79 24.47
N PHE A 766 -7.60 -7.12 24.77
CA PHE A 766 -7.59 -5.87 25.52
C PHE A 766 -8.81 -5.71 26.42
N ALA A 767 -8.60 -4.91 27.47
CA ALA A 767 -9.67 -4.37 28.30
C ALA A 767 -9.47 -2.87 28.44
N GLU A 768 -10.54 -2.11 28.31
CA GLU A 768 -10.54 -0.66 28.41
C GLU A 768 -11.54 -0.21 29.47
N ALA A 769 -11.12 0.72 30.31
CA ALA A 769 -11.94 1.37 31.34
C ALA A 769 -12.07 2.86 31.09
N LYS A 770 -13.29 3.38 31.07
CA LYS A 770 -13.56 4.82 31.14
C LYS A 770 -13.39 5.25 32.60
N LEU A 771 -12.33 6.02 32.88
CA LEU A 771 -12.02 6.51 34.21
C LEU A 771 -12.94 7.70 34.58
N ASP A 772 -13.15 8.57 33.60
CA ASP A 772 -14.12 9.65 33.66
C ASP A 772 -14.56 10.07 32.26
N LYS A 773 -15.17 11.25 32.10
CA LYS A 773 -15.65 11.77 30.79
C LYS A 773 -14.53 12.05 29.79
N ASN A 774 -13.30 12.22 30.26
CA ASN A 774 -12.15 12.65 29.46
C ASN A 774 -11.06 11.58 29.37
N TRP A 775 -10.97 10.68 30.36
CA TRP A 775 -9.87 9.73 30.46
C TRP A 775 -10.31 8.28 30.31
N THR A 776 -9.57 7.54 29.52
CA THR A 776 -9.69 6.08 29.39
C THR A 776 -8.33 5.42 29.64
N ALA A 777 -8.35 4.23 30.24
CA ALA A 777 -7.20 3.38 30.41
C ALA A 777 -7.45 2.03 29.74
N LYS A 778 -6.53 1.63 28.82
CA LYS A 778 -6.59 0.35 28.10
C LYS A 778 -5.38 -0.50 28.44
N VAL A 779 -5.60 -1.73 28.85
CA VAL A 779 -4.56 -2.77 28.91
C VAL A 779 -4.68 -3.60 27.63
N PHE A 780 -3.56 -3.73 26.92
CA PHE A 780 -3.49 -4.51 25.66
C PHE A 780 -2.41 -5.60 25.82
N VAL A 781 -2.73 -6.83 25.43
CA VAL A 781 -1.78 -7.95 25.39
C VAL A 781 -1.73 -8.49 23.97
N ALA A 782 -0.59 -8.31 23.31
CA ALA A 782 -0.33 -8.88 21.99
C ALA A 782 0.20 -10.30 22.12
N ASN A 783 -0.18 -11.17 21.17
CA ASN A 783 0.29 -12.56 21.10
C ASN A 783 0.17 -13.28 22.46
N ILE A 784 -1.03 -13.33 23.03
CA ILE A 784 -1.30 -13.80 24.41
C ILE A 784 -0.74 -15.19 24.72
N PHE A 785 -0.66 -16.07 23.71
CA PHE A 785 -0.15 -17.44 23.85
C PHE A 785 1.36 -17.55 23.57
N ASP A 786 2.05 -16.42 23.35
CA ASP A 786 3.48 -16.35 22.94
C ASP A 786 3.82 -17.26 21.77
N LYS A 787 2.90 -17.39 20.81
CA LYS A 787 3.09 -18.23 19.62
C LYS A 787 4.32 -17.74 18.84
N LEU A 788 5.25 -18.65 18.59
CA LEU A 788 6.31 -18.42 17.60
C LEU A 788 5.67 -18.43 16.21
N TYR A 789 5.86 -17.36 15.46
CA TYR A 789 5.37 -17.23 14.09
C TYR A 789 6.34 -16.35 13.28
N TYR A 790 6.17 -16.37 11.96
CA TYR A 790 7.08 -15.72 11.03
C TYR A 790 6.32 -14.81 10.08
N ASP A 791 6.84 -13.60 9.89
CA ASP A 791 6.21 -12.59 9.01
C ASP A 791 6.53 -12.84 7.55
N ALA A 792 7.79 -13.12 7.22
CA ALA A 792 8.27 -13.25 5.85
C ALA A 792 9.50 -14.15 5.75
N LEU A 793 9.77 -14.61 4.54
CA LEU A 793 10.86 -15.51 4.18
C LEU A 793 11.57 -14.98 2.94
N TYR A 794 12.90 -14.91 2.99
CA TYR A 794 13.71 -14.50 1.84
C TYR A 794 13.72 -15.57 0.73
N GLN A 795 13.93 -15.15 -0.50
CA GLN A 795 13.75 -16.01 -1.68
C GLN A 795 14.80 -17.12 -1.90
N SER A 796 15.96 -17.05 -1.22
CA SER A 796 17.06 -17.97 -1.50
C SER A 796 16.74 -19.43 -1.08
N ALA A 797 17.56 -20.36 -1.55
CA ALA A 797 17.43 -21.78 -1.15
C ALA A 797 17.74 -22.02 0.34
N THR A 798 18.55 -21.16 0.94
CA THR A 798 18.85 -21.12 2.37
C THR A 798 18.59 -19.70 2.90
N PRO A 799 17.29 -19.34 3.00
CA PRO A 799 16.90 -17.96 3.32
C PRO A 799 17.17 -17.61 4.77
N PHE A 800 17.03 -16.33 5.08
CA PHE A 800 16.72 -15.85 6.42
C PHE A 800 15.21 -15.61 6.55
N VAL A 801 14.72 -15.58 7.80
CA VAL A 801 13.29 -15.55 8.12
C VAL A 801 13.03 -14.46 9.15
N LEU A 802 12.10 -13.55 8.83
CA LEU A 802 11.65 -12.52 9.78
C LEU A 802 10.74 -13.14 10.84
N VAL A 803 11.16 -13.08 12.11
CA VAL A 803 10.40 -13.58 13.26
C VAL A 803 9.35 -12.54 13.65
N GLY A 804 8.11 -12.97 13.80
CA GLY A 804 7.06 -12.13 14.34
C GLY A 804 7.28 -11.82 15.82
N PRO A 805 6.82 -10.64 16.33
CA PRO A 805 7.00 -10.25 17.72
C PRO A 805 6.44 -11.28 18.72
N GLY A 806 7.15 -11.46 19.82
CA GLY A 806 6.71 -12.27 20.95
C GLY A 806 5.53 -11.65 21.71
N ARG A 807 5.12 -12.30 22.81
CA ARG A 807 4.11 -11.72 23.71
C ARG A 807 4.62 -10.43 24.31
N SER A 808 3.77 -9.39 24.25
CA SER A 808 4.00 -8.12 24.96
C SER A 808 2.69 -7.62 25.57
N ALA A 809 2.83 -6.85 26.66
CA ALA A 809 1.72 -6.17 27.30
C ALA A 809 1.99 -4.67 27.36
N SER A 810 0.95 -3.87 27.22
CA SER A 810 1.04 -2.41 27.34
C SER A 810 -0.19 -1.84 28.04
N ILE A 811 0.01 -0.69 28.66
CA ILE A 811 -1.05 0.16 29.21
C ILE A 811 -1.07 1.43 28.39
N VAL A 812 -2.24 1.79 27.89
CA VAL A 812 -2.48 3.04 27.14
C VAL A 812 -3.40 3.91 27.99
N LEU A 813 -2.93 5.12 28.33
CA LEU A 813 -3.74 6.15 28.97
C LEU A 813 -4.10 7.19 27.92
N SER A 814 -5.39 7.36 27.64
CA SER A 814 -5.91 8.29 26.63
C SER A 814 -6.69 9.42 27.26
N GLY A 815 -6.33 10.67 26.95
CA GLY A 815 -7.05 11.88 27.31
C GLY A 815 -7.75 12.47 26.08
N ARG A 816 -9.03 12.86 26.21
CA ARG A 816 -9.86 13.47 25.16
C ARG A 816 -10.58 14.69 25.72
N PHE A 817 -10.34 15.89 25.16
CA PHE A 817 -10.84 17.17 25.67
C PHE A 817 -11.46 18.04 24.55
#